data_c6a875bc2e6f07a47a803ffcc22f9b36
#
_entry.id   c6a875bc2e6f07a47a803ffcc22f9b36
#
_cell.length_a   1.000
_cell.length_b   1.000
_cell.length_c   1.000
_cell.angle_alpha   90.00
_cell.angle_beta   90.00
_cell.angle_gamma   90.00
#
_symmetry.space_group_name_H-M   'P 1'
#
loop_
_entity.id
_entity.type
_entity.pdbx_description
1 polymer ?
#
loop_
_entity_poly.entity_id
_entity_poly.type
_entity_poly.pdbx_seq_one_letter_code
_entity_poly.pdbx_strand_id
1 'polypeptide(L)'
;MIRYVDCAAAHPGDGSQMHPYKTISQAAAVAQPGDEILVAPGVYREEVSPRWAGKKGQNIIYRSAVPRGAVITGAEPAKGWQPYQEDTWLLTVPNSFFGAYNPYTTLVWGDWLNQGIPCHTGEVFLGDKSLYECDSLEKVLHPVPNDESWDVEFTTHTWYTAQSEDGENTLIYANFQGKDPNKENVEITVRPHCFYPAQEHVDYITLTGFVVTKAATQWAPPTALQDGMIGPHWSKGWLIENCEVSHSKCSGISLGKYLQQGNDNKWSHYKYKDGTQTQRDCALIAQIDGWSKETIGSHTVRGCDIHDCGQTGIVGNLGCVFSVIEHNHIHHINNKRNLAGAEIGGIKFHAAIDVIIRGNHFHHCTRGIWLDWQTQGTRVSGNLFHDNCMARDYLLQRKNMGGLGLGEDLFIEIAHGPCLVDNNILLSERAVKLPTQGVAFVHNLIAGSITAVGRGVKNGSDKYDSTRYTPIHLPHRTEITGFMSILHGDVRFYNNVFVQQPVREKLAEICAPLPGDTMEWDDNNLVCGTVPYTGYMTQEQWEHCFDGYCGEGCPVNRDRYYMPLPVWTGGNVYFNGAKPADIERDATVDTQHHITLELKQEDGVYRLETNMMEYLPTCATITSDTLGLAFEPEERFETPEGETIVFDTDFYGNTRSASPVPGPFCN
;
A
#
# COMPACT_ATOMS: atom_id res chain seq x y z
N MET A 1 -15.28 31.43 4.38
CA MET A 1 -16.40 31.83 3.47
C MET A 1 -16.84 30.60 2.69
N ILE A 2 -18.15 30.48 2.32
CA ILE A 2 -18.56 29.39 1.41
C ILE A 2 -18.50 29.91 -0.02
N ARG A 3 -17.89 29.14 -0.91
CA ARG A 3 -17.84 29.33 -2.36
C ARG A 3 -18.58 28.19 -3.04
N TYR A 4 -19.51 28.51 -3.91
CA TYR A 4 -20.37 27.53 -4.57
C TYR A 4 -19.85 27.19 -5.96
N VAL A 5 -19.90 25.91 -6.29
CA VAL A 5 -19.51 25.37 -7.61
C VAL A 5 -20.65 24.51 -8.15
N ASP A 6 -21.07 24.75 -9.41
CA ASP A 6 -22.08 23.96 -10.10
C ASP A 6 -21.75 23.89 -11.59
N CYS A 7 -21.38 22.68 -12.08
CA CYS A 7 -21.09 22.48 -13.50
C CYS A 7 -22.29 22.70 -14.41
N ALA A 8 -23.52 22.66 -13.90
CA ALA A 8 -24.76 22.94 -14.64
C ALA A 8 -25.11 24.44 -14.71
N ALA A 9 -24.34 25.32 -14.02
CA ALA A 9 -24.60 26.76 -14.07
C ALA A 9 -24.59 27.30 -15.51
N ALA A 10 -25.55 28.10 -15.85
CA ALA A 10 -25.71 28.62 -17.21
C ALA A 10 -24.52 29.50 -17.67
N HIS A 11 -23.96 30.28 -16.72
CA HIS A 11 -22.81 31.15 -16.94
C HIS A 11 -21.79 31.00 -15.79
N PRO A 12 -20.48 31.21 -16.06
CA PRO A 12 -19.49 31.30 -14.97
C PRO A 12 -19.84 32.45 -14.03
N GLY A 13 -19.90 32.15 -12.72
CA GLY A 13 -20.25 33.15 -11.69
C GLY A 13 -19.04 33.66 -10.90
N ASP A 14 -19.34 34.28 -9.77
CA ASP A 14 -18.36 34.80 -8.81
C ASP A 14 -18.16 33.92 -7.57
N GLY A 15 -18.81 32.74 -7.58
CA GLY A 15 -18.77 31.79 -6.47
C GLY A 15 -19.78 32.04 -5.38
N SER A 16 -20.67 33.02 -5.50
CA SER A 16 -21.82 33.18 -4.62
C SER A 16 -22.86 32.08 -4.88
N GLN A 17 -23.77 31.86 -3.96
CA GLN A 17 -24.83 30.86 -4.10
C GLN A 17 -25.73 31.14 -5.33
N MET A 18 -25.97 32.41 -5.67
CA MET A 18 -26.77 32.82 -6.83
C MET A 18 -26.00 32.73 -8.15
N HIS A 19 -24.68 32.83 -8.07
CA HIS A 19 -23.78 32.83 -9.23
C HIS A 19 -22.58 31.91 -8.98
N PRO A 20 -22.78 30.57 -8.92
CA PRO A 20 -21.71 29.62 -8.62
C PRO A 20 -20.65 29.59 -9.75
N TYR A 21 -19.44 29.21 -9.41
CA TYR A 21 -18.42 28.85 -10.40
C TYR A 21 -18.85 27.60 -11.18
N LYS A 22 -18.42 27.49 -12.44
CA LYS A 22 -18.66 26.28 -13.24
C LYS A 22 -17.70 25.14 -12.96
N THR A 23 -16.49 25.45 -12.54
CA THR A 23 -15.43 24.45 -12.29
C THR A 23 -14.88 24.59 -10.88
N ILE A 24 -14.39 23.48 -10.34
CA ILE A 24 -13.73 23.45 -9.03
C ILE A 24 -12.44 24.27 -9.12
N SER A 25 -11.72 24.21 -10.25
CA SER A 25 -10.49 24.96 -10.51
C SER A 25 -10.68 26.47 -10.39
N GLN A 26 -11.84 27.02 -10.82
CA GLN A 26 -12.15 28.45 -10.63
C GLN A 26 -12.22 28.83 -9.14
N ALA A 27 -12.83 27.98 -8.31
CA ALA A 27 -12.88 28.20 -6.87
C ALA A 27 -11.51 28.02 -6.22
N ALA A 28 -10.74 26.99 -6.64
CA ALA A 28 -9.40 26.72 -6.15
C ALA A 28 -8.41 27.87 -6.39
N ALA A 29 -8.57 28.59 -7.50
CA ALA A 29 -7.72 29.75 -7.83
C ALA A 29 -7.85 30.92 -6.85
N VAL A 30 -8.97 31.02 -6.11
CA VAL A 30 -9.29 32.17 -5.22
C VAL A 30 -9.54 31.77 -3.76
N ALA A 31 -9.47 30.47 -3.45
CA ALA A 31 -9.69 29.95 -2.11
C ALA A 31 -8.69 30.56 -1.10
N GLN A 32 -9.13 30.78 0.13
CA GLN A 32 -8.31 31.32 1.22
C GLN A 32 -8.43 30.42 2.48
N PRO A 33 -7.49 30.46 3.41
CA PRO A 33 -7.58 29.71 4.66
C PRO A 33 -8.93 29.90 5.35
N GLY A 34 -9.60 28.77 5.66
CA GLY A 34 -10.93 28.75 6.27
C GLY A 34 -12.10 28.89 5.29
N ASP A 35 -11.85 28.95 3.98
CA ASP A 35 -12.90 28.86 2.98
C ASP A 35 -13.39 27.42 2.79
N GLU A 36 -14.69 27.28 2.48
CA GLU A 36 -15.30 26.02 2.06
C GLU A 36 -15.77 26.16 0.62
N ILE A 37 -15.32 25.27 -0.25
CA ILE A 37 -15.74 25.12 -1.64
C ILE A 37 -16.80 24.02 -1.65
N LEU A 38 -18.07 24.43 -1.77
CA LEU A 38 -19.22 23.53 -1.79
C LEU A 38 -19.61 23.21 -3.23
N VAL A 39 -19.42 21.95 -3.63
CA VAL A 39 -19.55 21.48 -5.00
C VAL A 39 -20.85 20.73 -5.19
N ALA A 40 -21.71 21.22 -6.09
CA ALA A 40 -22.98 20.58 -6.45
C ALA A 40 -22.75 19.20 -7.13
N PRO A 41 -23.73 18.29 -7.06
CA PRO A 41 -23.65 17.02 -7.79
C PRO A 41 -23.45 17.25 -9.29
N GLY A 42 -22.58 16.42 -9.90
CA GLY A 42 -22.28 16.49 -11.33
C GLY A 42 -20.91 15.92 -11.66
N VAL A 43 -20.57 15.90 -12.95
CA VAL A 43 -19.27 15.38 -13.43
C VAL A 43 -18.37 16.56 -13.80
N TYR A 44 -17.25 16.66 -13.12
CA TYR A 44 -16.23 17.69 -13.28
C TYR A 44 -15.02 17.08 -13.99
N ARG A 45 -14.89 17.33 -15.29
CA ARG A 45 -13.81 16.82 -16.15
C ARG A 45 -12.66 17.81 -16.14
N GLU A 46 -11.92 17.79 -15.06
CA GLU A 46 -10.84 18.75 -14.84
C GLU A 46 -9.73 18.17 -13.95
N GLU A 47 -8.57 18.77 -14.04
CA GLU A 47 -7.48 18.61 -13.09
C GLU A 47 -7.54 19.79 -12.12
N VAL A 48 -7.93 19.51 -10.88
CA VAL A 48 -8.00 20.53 -9.83
C VAL A 48 -6.64 20.65 -9.18
N SER A 49 -5.98 21.79 -9.34
CA SER A 49 -4.73 22.11 -8.69
C SER A 49 -4.93 23.21 -7.63
N PRO A 50 -5.10 22.86 -6.34
CA PRO A 50 -5.17 23.85 -5.27
C PRO A 50 -3.93 24.75 -5.30
N ARG A 51 -4.15 26.06 -5.26
CA ARG A 51 -3.06 27.04 -5.35
C ARG A 51 -2.62 27.58 -3.98
N TRP A 52 -3.54 27.63 -3.04
CA TRP A 52 -3.36 28.28 -1.75
C TRP A 52 -3.40 27.25 -0.64
N ALA A 53 -2.50 27.41 0.34
CA ALA A 53 -2.49 26.62 1.56
C ALA A 53 -3.56 27.12 2.54
N GLY A 54 -4.14 26.19 3.29
CA GLY A 54 -4.84 26.48 4.53
C GLY A 54 -3.86 26.79 5.67
N LYS A 55 -4.38 26.77 6.90
CA LYS A 55 -3.59 26.87 8.14
C LYS A 55 -4.12 25.87 9.15
N LYS A 56 -3.31 25.48 10.13
CA LYS A 56 -3.75 24.61 11.21
C LYS A 56 -5.02 25.16 11.85
N GLY A 57 -6.11 24.39 11.81
CA GLY A 57 -7.43 24.80 12.30
C GLY A 57 -8.24 25.72 11.37
N GLN A 58 -7.70 26.06 10.20
CA GLN A 58 -8.36 26.84 9.15
C GLN A 58 -8.07 26.23 7.77
N ASN A 59 -8.41 24.95 7.62
CA ASN A 59 -8.24 24.24 6.36
C ASN A 59 -9.05 24.92 5.25
N ILE A 60 -8.56 24.82 4.00
CA ILE A 60 -9.41 25.06 2.84
C ILE A 60 -10.14 23.75 2.55
N ILE A 61 -11.47 23.80 2.60
CA ILE A 61 -12.32 22.60 2.53
C ILE A 61 -12.96 22.52 1.14
N TYR A 62 -12.70 21.45 0.42
CA TYR A 62 -13.42 21.06 -0.79
C TYR A 62 -14.41 19.96 -0.41
N ARG A 63 -15.70 20.25 -0.55
CA ARG A 63 -16.77 19.34 -0.13
C ARG A 63 -17.78 19.11 -1.26
N SER A 64 -18.09 17.85 -1.53
CA SER A 64 -19.29 17.52 -2.31
C SER A 64 -20.55 17.84 -1.51
N ALA A 65 -21.48 18.60 -2.05
CA ALA A 65 -22.72 18.99 -1.37
C ALA A 65 -23.64 17.80 -1.05
N VAL A 66 -23.53 16.73 -1.83
CA VAL A 66 -24.16 15.44 -1.58
C VAL A 66 -23.03 14.41 -1.51
N PRO A 67 -22.95 13.56 -0.50
CA PRO A 67 -21.92 12.54 -0.42
C PRO A 67 -21.80 11.72 -1.71
N ARG A 68 -20.60 11.71 -2.30
CA ARG A 68 -20.29 11.06 -3.59
C ARG A 68 -21.15 11.56 -4.79
N GLY A 69 -21.78 12.72 -4.67
CA GLY A 69 -22.58 13.32 -5.74
C GLY A 69 -21.77 14.11 -6.76
N ALA A 70 -20.62 14.67 -6.37
CA ALA A 70 -19.69 15.34 -7.26
C ALA A 70 -18.56 14.39 -7.66
N VAL A 71 -18.37 14.23 -8.98
CA VAL A 71 -17.36 13.34 -9.57
C VAL A 71 -16.26 14.17 -10.21
N ILE A 72 -15.02 14.03 -9.75
CA ILE A 72 -13.84 14.60 -10.43
C ILE A 72 -13.21 13.48 -11.25
N THR A 73 -13.05 13.69 -12.56
CA THR A 73 -12.53 12.63 -13.44
C THR A 73 -11.44 13.13 -14.39
N GLY A 74 -10.41 12.29 -14.56
CA GLY A 74 -9.35 12.49 -15.55
C GLY A 74 -9.74 12.04 -16.97
N ALA A 75 -10.94 11.49 -17.16
CA ALA A 75 -11.38 10.96 -18.44
C ALA A 75 -12.33 11.90 -19.19
N GLU A 76 -12.41 11.71 -20.53
CA GLU A 76 -13.37 12.35 -21.43
C GLU A 76 -14.23 11.30 -22.14
N PRO A 77 -15.50 11.63 -22.47
CA PRO A 77 -16.32 10.76 -23.30
C PRO A 77 -15.68 10.52 -24.67
N ALA A 78 -15.63 9.26 -25.09
CA ALA A 78 -15.08 8.86 -26.37
C ALA A 78 -16.19 8.45 -27.34
N LYS A 79 -16.45 9.26 -28.34
CA LYS A 79 -17.46 9.03 -29.38
C LYS A 79 -16.84 9.11 -30.77
N GLY A 80 -17.52 8.58 -31.79
CA GLY A 80 -17.03 8.58 -33.15
C GLY A 80 -16.17 7.35 -33.48
N TRP A 81 -16.31 6.28 -32.71
CA TRP A 81 -15.72 5.00 -33.02
C TRP A 81 -16.19 4.47 -34.37
N GLN A 82 -15.25 3.99 -35.20
CA GLN A 82 -15.52 3.38 -36.49
C GLN A 82 -15.30 1.88 -36.41
N PRO A 83 -16.18 1.03 -36.98
CA PRO A 83 -15.91 -0.40 -37.10
C PRO A 83 -14.58 -0.64 -37.81
N TYR A 84 -13.75 -1.54 -37.28
CA TYR A 84 -12.45 -1.87 -37.87
C TYR A 84 -12.44 -3.31 -38.41
N GLN A 85 -12.30 -4.29 -37.55
CA GLN A 85 -12.37 -5.70 -37.90
C GLN A 85 -13.02 -6.49 -36.73
N GLU A 86 -13.88 -7.44 -37.03
CA GLU A 86 -14.59 -8.25 -36.06
C GLU A 86 -15.28 -7.37 -34.99
N ASP A 87 -15.04 -7.63 -33.70
CA ASP A 87 -15.56 -6.86 -32.58
C ASP A 87 -14.68 -5.66 -32.20
N THR A 88 -13.68 -5.37 -33.04
CA THR A 88 -12.73 -4.26 -32.80
C THR A 88 -13.16 -2.99 -33.52
N TRP A 89 -13.03 -1.89 -32.82
CA TRP A 89 -13.35 -0.55 -33.27
C TRP A 89 -12.12 0.35 -33.22
N LEU A 90 -12.07 1.36 -34.06
CA LEU A 90 -11.03 2.38 -34.12
C LEU A 90 -11.58 3.74 -33.73
N LEU A 91 -10.91 4.40 -32.80
CA LEU A 91 -11.09 5.81 -32.49
C LEU A 91 -9.84 6.58 -32.94
N THR A 92 -10.02 7.61 -33.77
CA THR A 92 -8.94 8.52 -34.16
C THR A 92 -9.07 9.82 -33.38
N VAL A 93 -8.04 10.18 -32.61
CA VAL A 93 -8.02 11.39 -31.78
C VAL A 93 -6.86 12.27 -32.21
N PRO A 94 -7.08 13.53 -32.62
CA PRO A 94 -5.99 14.47 -32.92
C PRO A 94 -5.08 14.64 -31.69
N ASN A 95 -3.75 14.60 -31.87
CA ASN A 95 -2.79 14.75 -30.77
C ASN A 95 -2.95 16.10 -30.04
N SER A 96 -3.41 17.12 -30.73
CA SER A 96 -3.75 18.44 -30.13
C SER A 96 -4.85 18.38 -29.07
N PHE A 97 -5.70 17.34 -29.07
CA PHE A 97 -6.73 17.13 -28.05
C PHE A 97 -6.12 16.89 -26.66
N PHE A 98 -4.96 16.24 -26.60
CA PHE A 98 -4.28 15.92 -25.35
C PHE A 98 -3.40 17.07 -24.81
N GLY A 99 -3.18 18.13 -25.58
CA GLY A 99 -2.31 19.23 -25.18
C GLY A 99 -0.85 18.79 -24.99
N ALA A 100 -0.27 19.11 -23.85
CA ALA A 100 1.13 18.79 -23.54
C ALA A 100 1.34 17.34 -23.05
N TYR A 101 0.27 16.64 -22.68
CA TYR A 101 0.34 15.27 -22.09
C TYR A 101 -0.58 14.32 -22.85
N ASN A 102 0.00 13.45 -23.66
CA ASN A 102 -0.73 12.40 -24.35
C ASN A 102 -0.54 11.04 -23.66
N PRO A 103 -1.54 10.54 -22.92
CA PRO A 103 -1.43 9.28 -22.19
C PRO A 103 -1.22 8.04 -23.08
N TYR A 104 -1.57 8.14 -24.36
CA TYR A 104 -1.46 7.03 -25.33
C TYR A 104 -0.13 6.99 -26.08
N THR A 105 0.78 7.91 -25.77
CA THR A 105 2.18 7.91 -26.21
C THR A 105 3.14 7.93 -25.04
N THR A 106 2.65 8.14 -23.83
CA THR A 106 3.43 8.16 -22.59
C THR A 106 3.42 6.79 -21.95
N LEU A 107 4.58 6.14 -21.86
CA LEU A 107 4.71 4.84 -21.22
C LEU A 107 4.77 4.98 -19.69
N VAL A 108 4.20 4.02 -18.99
CA VAL A 108 4.45 3.80 -17.57
C VAL A 108 5.90 3.39 -17.42
N TRP A 109 6.65 4.09 -16.56
CA TRP A 109 8.08 3.92 -16.44
C TRP A 109 8.61 4.34 -15.06
N GLY A 110 9.64 3.66 -14.56
CA GLY A 110 10.32 4.03 -13.33
C GLY A 110 11.11 2.89 -12.69
N ASP A 111 11.78 3.23 -11.60
CA ASP A 111 12.55 2.27 -10.81
C ASP A 111 11.65 1.17 -10.26
N TRP A 112 12.13 -0.08 -10.20
CA TRP A 112 11.42 -1.29 -9.77
C TRP A 112 10.16 -1.65 -10.56
N LEU A 113 9.84 -0.98 -11.64
CA LEU A 113 8.82 -1.45 -12.55
C LEU A 113 9.34 -2.66 -13.32
N ASN A 114 8.62 -3.75 -13.23
CA ASN A 114 8.87 -4.97 -13.99
C ASN A 114 7.56 -5.40 -14.64
N GLN A 115 7.35 -5.03 -15.88
CA GLN A 115 6.13 -5.31 -16.63
C GLN A 115 6.38 -6.29 -17.78
N GLY A 116 5.41 -7.13 -18.06
CA GLY A 116 5.50 -8.12 -19.15
C GLY A 116 5.45 -7.48 -20.54
N ILE A 117 4.71 -6.38 -20.67
CA ILE A 117 4.58 -5.57 -21.88
C ILE A 117 4.73 -4.10 -21.54
N PRO A 118 5.24 -3.25 -22.47
CA PRO A 118 5.16 -1.81 -22.28
C PRO A 118 3.70 -1.36 -22.18
N CYS A 119 3.35 -0.71 -21.09
CA CYS A 119 2.01 -0.17 -20.85
C CYS A 119 2.03 1.36 -20.96
N HIS A 120 0.99 1.93 -21.56
CA HIS A 120 0.79 3.36 -21.59
C HIS A 120 0.09 3.84 -20.32
N THR A 121 0.21 5.13 -19.99
CA THR A 121 -0.53 5.73 -18.88
C THR A 121 -2.02 5.89 -19.19
N GLY A 122 -2.40 5.83 -20.46
CA GLY A 122 -3.78 5.87 -20.94
C GLY A 122 -4.59 4.62 -20.57
N GLU A 123 -5.91 4.81 -20.51
CA GLU A 123 -6.88 3.74 -20.27
C GLU A 123 -8.15 3.99 -21.11
N VAL A 124 -8.82 2.90 -21.53
CA VAL A 124 -10.13 2.92 -22.20
C VAL A 124 -11.14 2.28 -21.26
N PHE A 125 -12.28 2.92 -21.06
CA PHE A 125 -13.35 2.45 -20.17
C PHE A 125 -14.62 2.12 -20.93
N LEU A 126 -15.28 1.04 -20.52
CA LEU A 126 -16.64 0.70 -20.90
C LEU A 126 -17.49 0.71 -19.62
N GLY A 127 -18.24 1.79 -19.40
CA GLY A 127 -18.89 2.04 -18.12
C GLY A 127 -17.86 2.27 -17.02
N ASP A 128 -17.95 1.43 -15.97
CA ASP A 128 -17.06 1.51 -14.81
C ASP A 128 -15.87 0.52 -14.88
N LYS A 129 -15.70 -0.19 -16.00
CA LYS A 129 -14.60 -1.14 -16.17
C LYS A 129 -13.57 -0.68 -17.18
N SER A 130 -12.29 -0.68 -16.83
CA SER A 130 -11.22 -0.39 -17.78
C SER A 130 -10.84 -1.62 -18.58
N LEU A 131 -10.68 -1.46 -19.90
CA LEU A 131 -10.24 -2.51 -20.82
C LEU A 131 -8.77 -2.88 -20.58
N TYR A 132 -8.36 -4.05 -21.03
CA TYR A 132 -6.99 -4.57 -20.88
C TYR A 132 -6.11 -4.12 -22.06
N GLU A 133 -4.99 -3.47 -21.77
CA GLU A 133 -4.03 -3.05 -22.76
C GLU A 133 -3.27 -4.24 -23.34
N CYS A 134 -3.09 -4.27 -24.66
CA CYS A 134 -2.29 -5.24 -25.41
C CYS A 134 -1.07 -4.57 -26.03
N ASP A 135 -0.01 -5.36 -26.28
CA ASP A 135 1.22 -4.91 -26.95
C ASP A 135 1.13 -4.89 -28.49
N SER A 136 0.02 -5.38 -29.04
CA SER A 136 -0.18 -5.44 -30.49
C SER A 136 -1.66 -5.42 -30.87
N LEU A 137 -1.95 -4.92 -32.08
CA LEU A 137 -3.28 -4.94 -32.65
C LEU A 137 -3.81 -6.38 -32.84
N GLU A 138 -2.95 -7.32 -33.17
CA GLU A 138 -3.30 -8.75 -33.33
C GLU A 138 -3.95 -9.33 -32.07
N LYS A 139 -3.43 -8.97 -30.88
CA LYS A 139 -4.00 -9.43 -29.61
C LYS A 139 -5.34 -8.75 -29.28
N VAL A 140 -5.62 -7.59 -29.85
CA VAL A 140 -6.94 -6.94 -29.73
C VAL A 140 -7.97 -7.58 -30.65
N LEU A 141 -7.55 -7.98 -31.84
CA LEU A 141 -8.40 -8.72 -32.79
C LEU A 141 -8.76 -10.10 -32.28
N HIS A 142 -7.80 -10.78 -31.65
CA HIS A 142 -7.94 -12.16 -31.15
C HIS A 142 -7.63 -12.25 -29.65
N PRO A 143 -8.46 -11.64 -28.77
CA PRO A 143 -8.19 -11.60 -27.32
C PRO A 143 -8.31 -12.98 -26.68
N VAL A 144 -7.40 -13.29 -25.77
CA VAL A 144 -7.38 -14.52 -24.97
C VAL A 144 -7.65 -14.17 -23.51
N PRO A 145 -8.52 -14.93 -22.79
CA PRO A 145 -8.73 -14.72 -21.38
C PRO A 145 -7.44 -14.75 -20.56
N ASN A 146 -7.32 -13.85 -19.59
CA ASN A 146 -6.20 -13.81 -18.66
C ASN A 146 -6.62 -14.36 -17.29
N ASP A 147 -6.17 -15.56 -16.94
CA ASP A 147 -6.51 -16.24 -15.71
C ASP A 147 -5.86 -15.63 -14.45
N GLU A 148 -4.90 -14.71 -14.61
CA GLU A 148 -4.26 -14.02 -13.50
C GLU A 148 -5.10 -12.87 -12.94
N SER A 149 -6.08 -12.39 -13.69
CA SER A 149 -6.98 -11.32 -13.26
C SER A 149 -8.06 -11.84 -12.31
N TRP A 150 -8.51 -10.99 -11.41
CA TRP A 150 -9.70 -11.25 -10.58
C TRP A 150 -11.00 -11.30 -11.39
N ASP A 151 -11.08 -10.58 -12.54
CA ASP A 151 -12.22 -10.53 -13.47
C ASP A 151 -11.85 -11.15 -14.82
N VAL A 152 -11.66 -12.47 -14.83
CA VAL A 152 -11.17 -13.22 -16.01
C VAL A 152 -12.05 -13.03 -17.24
N GLU A 153 -13.38 -13.02 -17.06
CA GLU A 153 -14.33 -12.90 -18.17
C GLU A 153 -14.22 -11.55 -18.90
N PHE A 154 -13.90 -10.49 -18.17
CA PHE A 154 -13.76 -9.17 -18.75
C PHE A 154 -12.41 -8.94 -19.44
N THR A 155 -11.42 -9.80 -19.21
CA THR A 155 -10.06 -9.64 -19.76
C THR A 155 -9.98 -9.70 -21.28
N THR A 156 -11.01 -10.20 -21.96
CA THR A 156 -11.14 -10.18 -23.42
C THR A 156 -11.57 -8.82 -23.99
N HIS A 157 -12.00 -7.90 -23.15
CA HIS A 157 -12.20 -6.50 -23.56
C HIS A 157 -10.82 -5.83 -23.55
N THR A 158 -10.26 -5.64 -24.73
CA THR A 158 -8.85 -5.25 -24.90
C THR A 158 -8.73 -3.98 -25.72
N TRP A 159 -7.58 -3.32 -25.59
CA TRP A 159 -7.26 -2.15 -26.39
C TRP A 159 -5.77 -2.07 -26.73
N TYR A 160 -5.44 -1.32 -27.78
CA TYR A 160 -4.09 -1.03 -28.26
C TYR A 160 -4.04 0.37 -28.83
N THR A 161 -2.89 1.03 -28.77
CA THR A 161 -2.69 2.36 -29.36
C THR A 161 -1.51 2.40 -30.32
N ALA A 162 -1.64 3.28 -31.30
CA ALA A 162 -0.56 3.62 -32.26
C ALA A 162 -0.69 5.09 -32.68
N GLN A 163 0.35 5.62 -33.31
CA GLN A 163 0.28 6.92 -33.97
C GLN A 163 -0.07 6.73 -35.47
N SER A 164 -0.80 7.70 -36.05
CA SER A 164 -0.99 7.75 -37.52
C SER A 164 0.34 7.95 -38.25
N GLU A 165 0.40 7.61 -39.52
CA GLU A 165 1.63 7.71 -40.32
C GLU A 165 2.21 9.13 -40.38
N ASP A 166 1.35 10.14 -40.36
CA ASP A 166 1.74 11.55 -40.32
C ASP A 166 2.11 12.07 -38.93
N GLY A 167 1.88 11.24 -37.86
CA GLY A 167 2.14 11.62 -36.48
C GLY A 167 1.16 12.63 -35.87
N GLU A 168 0.09 12.99 -36.57
CA GLU A 168 -0.86 13.99 -36.13
C GLU A 168 -1.98 13.43 -35.23
N ASN A 169 -2.20 12.11 -35.27
CA ASN A 169 -3.32 11.48 -34.58
C ASN A 169 -2.88 10.28 -33.75
N THR A 170 -3.52 10.14 -32.61
CA THR A 170 -3.54 8.91 -31.81
C THR A 170 -4.65 8.00 -32.30
N LEU A 171 -4.30 6.76 -32.62
CA LEU A 171 -5.20 5.69 -33.04
C LEU A 171 -5.42 4.75 -31.86
N ILE A 172 -6.66 4.61 -31.40
CA ILE A 172 -7.02 3.70 -30.31
C ILE A 172 -7.90 2.59 -30.89
N TYR A 173 -7.40 1.36 -30.88
CA TYR A 173 -8.12 0.16 -31.25
C TYR A 173 -8.66 -0.50 -29.99
N ALA A 174 -9.95 -0.83 -29.96
CA ALA A 174 -10.55 -1.47 -28.79
C ALA A 174 -11.57 -2.54 -29.20
N ASN A 175 -11.54 -3.67 -28.53
CA ASN A 175 -12.47 -4.77 -28.70
C ASN A 175 -13.55 -4.70 -27.62
N PHE A 176 -14.78 -4.49 -28.02
CA PHE A 176 -15.93 -4.33 -27.13
C PHE A 176 -16.83 -5.56 -27.04
N GLN A 177 -16.36 -6.72 -27.52
CA GLN A 177 -17.07 -8.00 -27.44
C GLN A 177 -18.51 -7.91 -27.96
N GLY A 178 -18.67 -7.42 -29.19
CA GLY A 178 -19.95 -7.30 -29.88
C GLY A 178 -20.82 -6.07 -29.54
N LYS A 179 -20.36 -5.21 -28.61
CA LYS A 179 -21.07 -3.96 -28.29
C LYS A 179 -20.70 -2.83 -29.25
N ASP A 180 -21.65 -1.95 -29.54
CA ASP A 180 -21.43 -0.71 -30.30
C ASP A 180 -20.99 0.41 -29.33
N PRO A 181 -19.70 0.82 -29.33
CA PRO A 181 -19.19 1.80 -28.37
C PRO A 181 -19.82 3.20 -28.50
N ASN A 182 -20.41 3.51 -29.64
CA ASN A 182 -21.10 4.78 -29.82
C ASN A 182 -22.44 4.84 -29.08
N LYS A 183 -23.02 3.69 -28.72
CA LYS A 183 -24.25 3.57 -27.94
C LYS A 183 -23.97 3.36 -26.44
N GLU A 184 -22.76 2.94 -26.10
CA GLU A 184 -22.33 2.69 -24.73
C GLU A 184 -21.71 3.95 -24.09
N ASN A 185 -21.51 3.90 -22.77
CA ASN A 185 -20.71 4.89 -22.05
C ASN A 185 -19.24 4.50 -22.17
N VAL A 186 -18.54 5.02 -23.18
CA VAL A 186 -17.11 4.81 -23.36
C VAL A 186 -16.36 6.09 -23.06
N GLU A 187 -15.31 5.97 -22.24
CA GLU A 187 -14.44 7.09 -21.85
C GLU A 187 -12.97 6.72 -22.06
N ILE A 188 -12.15 7.74 -22.27
CA ILE A 188 -10.68 7.62 -22.37
C ILE A 188 -10.03 8.58 -21.37
N THR A 189 -8.97 8.14 -20.69
CA THR A 189 -8.21 9.01 -19.78
C THR A 189 -7.40 10.03 -20.59
N VAL A 190 -7.37 11.27 -20.10
CA VAL A 190 -6.64 12.37 -20.76
C VAL A 190 -5.81 13.22 -19.78
N ARG A 191 -6.02 13.06 -18.46
CA ARG A 191 -5.35 13.85 -17.42
C ARG A 191 -4.53 12.95 -16.49
N PRO A 192 -3.32 13.35 -16.10
CA PRO A 192 -2.50 12.59 -15.16
C PRO A 192 -3.07 12.62 -13.74
N HIS A 193 -3.74 13.68 -13.33
CA HIS A 193 -4.26 13.88 -11.98
C HIS A 193 -5.72 14.34 -12.00
N CYS A 194 -6.41 14.18 -10.88
CA CYS A 194 -7.74 14.74 -10.65
C CYS A 194 -7.72 15.86 -9.60
N PHE A 195 -6.98 15.65 -8.48
CA PHE A 195 -6.87 16.65 -7.42
C PHE A 195 -5.45 16.65 -6.85
N TYR A 196 -4.58 17.48 -7.45
CA TYR A 196 -3.15 17.48 -7.15
C TYR A 196 -2.55 18.88 -7.30
N PRO A 197 -1.93 19.48 -6.24
CA PRO A 197 -1.32 20.79 -6.35
C PRO A 197 -0.07 20.75 -7.24
N ALA A 198 0.08 21.72 -8.11
CA ALA A 198 1.29 21.90 -8.91
C ALA A 198 2.50 22.37 -8.07
N GLN A 199 2.26 22.88 -6.86
CA GLN A 199 3.27 23.43 -5.96
C GLN A 199 3.36 22.60 -4.68
N GLU A 200 4.55 22.51 -4.13
CA GLU A 200 4.81 21.98 -2.79
C GLU A 200 4.26 22.93 -1.72
N HIS A 201 4.08 22.43 -0.49
CA HIS A 201 3.63 23.22 0.68
C HIS A 201 2.24 23.86 0.53
N VAL A 202 1.36 23.25 -0.25
CA VAL A 202 -0.07 23.57 -0.22
C VAL A 202 -0.71 22.83 0.96
N ASP A 203 -0.45 23.32 2.15
CA ASP A 203 -0.79 22.67 3.42
C ASP A 203 -2.27 22.80 3.79
N TYR A 204 -2.73 21.93 4.70
CA TYR A 204 -4.03 22.01 5.37
C TYR A 204 -5.21 22.12 4.40
N ILE A 205 -5.29 21.21 3.46
CA ILE A 205 -6.45 21.03 2.57
C ILE A 205 -7.33 19.90 3.12
N THR A 206 -8.63 20.04 3.00
CA THR A 206 -9.61 18.99 3.23
C THR A 206 -10.35 18.67 1.93
N LEU A 207 -10.33 17.41 1.52
CA LEU A 207 -11.12 16.89 0.38
C LEU A 207 -12.12 15.88 0.94
N THR A 208 -13.43 16.15 0.81
CA THR A 208 -14.43 15.32 1.46
C THR A 208 -15.66 15.05 0.59
N GLY A 209 -16.05 13.76 0.53
CA GLY A 209 -17.32 13.31 -0.06
C GLY A 209 -17.36 13.26 -1.58
N PHE A 210 -16.25 13.27 -2.28
CA PHE A 210 -16.16 13.16 -3.74
C PHE A 210 -16.05 11.72 -4.23
N VAL A 211 -16.43 11.51 -5.49
CA VAL A 211 -15.88 10.43 -6.31
C VAL A 211 -14.73 11.03 -7.13
N VAL A 212 -13.54 10.42 -7.05
CA VAL A 212 -12.36 10.83 -7.81
C VAL A 212 -11.86 9.64 -8.61
N THR A 213 -11.83 9.75 -9.94
CA THR A 213 -11.70 8.55 -10.77
C THR A 213 -11.02 8.80 -12.12
N LYS A 214 -10.47 7.71 -12.70
CA LYS A 214 -10.01 7.61 -14.10
C LYS A 214 -8.88 8.59 -14.44
N ALA A 215 -7.73 8.46 -13.78
CA ALA A 215 -6.54 9.28 -14.06
C ALA A 215 -5.40 8.46 -14.68
N ALA A 216 -4.67 9.10 -15.59
CA ALA A 216 -3.52 8.56 -16.30
C ALA A 216 -2.21 8.80 -15.54
N THR A 217 -2.14 8.36 -14.28
CA THR A 217 -1.00 8.58 -13.38
C THR A 217 0.24 7.79 -13.80
N GLN A 218 1.42 8.27 -13.41
CA GLN A 218 2.70 7.61 -13.65
C GLN A 218 3.04 6.63 -12.51
N TRP A 219 3.99 5.72 -12.77
CA TRP A 219 4.57 4.83 -11.76
C TRP A 219 5.27 5.65 -10.68
N ALA A 220 5.00 5.33 -9.42
CA ALA A 220 5.40 6.10 -8.25
C ALA A 220 6.36 5.32 -7.32
N PRO A 221 7.63 5.07 -7.74
CA PRO A 221 8.62 4.44 -6.87
C PRO A 221 9.16 5.45 -5.84
N PRO A 222 9.82 4.97 -4.76
CA PRO A 222 10.34 5.86 -3.72
C PRO A 222 11.47 6.79 -4.20
N THR A 223 12.10 6.47 -5.32
CA THR A 223 13.19 7.25 -5.93
C THR A 223 12.71 8.34 -6.87
N ALA A 224 11.43 8.40 -7.19
CA ALA A 224 10.85 9.39 -8.10
C ALA A 224 9.98 10.42 -7.39
N LEU A 225 9.53 11.43 -8.12
CA LEU A 225 8.31 12.14 -7.74
C LEU A 225 7.19 11.10 -7.59
N GLN A 226 6.63 11.03 -6.40
CA GLN A 226 5.47 10.16 -6.20
C GLN A 226 4.20 10.96 -6.43
N ASP A 227 3.70 10.95 -7.65
CA ASP A 227 2.40 11.50 -7.95
C ASP A 227 1.28 10.44 -7.77
N GLY A 228 0.04 10.90 -7.77
CA GLY A 228 -1.14 10.08 -7.67
C GLY A 228 -2.35 10.82 -8.24
N MET A 229 -3.46 10.13 -8.36
CA MET A 229 -4.70 10.78 -8.80
C MET A 229 -5.13 11.90 -7.85
N ILE A 230 -4.91 11.67 -6.54
CA ILE A 230 -5.03 12.66 -5.46
C ILE A 230 -3.70 12.70 -4.72
N GLY A 231 -3.27 13.88 -4.27
CA GLY A 231 -2.13 13.95 -3.37
C GLY A 231 -1.79 15.33 -2.85
N PRO A 232 -1.18 15.39 -1.65
CA PRO A 232 -0.72 16.61 -1.03
C PRO A 232 0.53 17.24 -1.68
N HIS A 233 1.27 16.52 -2.51
CA HIS A 233 2.48 16.97 -3.18
C HIS A 233 3.47 17.69 -2.22
N TRP A 234 4.05 16.93 -1.27
CA TRP A 234 5.04 17.45 -0.32
C TRP A 234 4.52 18.60 0.54
N SER A 235 3.53 18.32 1.36
CA SER A 235 2.88 19.28 2.23
C SER A 235 2.54 18.70 3.60
N LYS A 236 1.79 19.44 4.41
CA LYS A 236 1.39 19.07 5.76
C LYS A 236 -0.10 19.13 5.97
N GLY A 237 -0.61 18.17 6.77
CA GLY A 237 -1.92 18.30 7.43
C GLY A 237 -3.14 18.21 6.51
N TRP A 238 -3.06 17.44 5.43
CA TRP A 238 -4.23 17.16 4.59
C TRP A 238 -5.19 16.19 5.26
N LEU A 239 -6.47 16.40 5.02
CA LEU A 239 -7.55 15.48 5.35
C LEU A 239 -8.26 15.05 4.07
N ILE A 240 -8.20 13.75 3.75
CA ILE A 240 -8.95 13.13 2.66
C ILE A 240 -9.95 12.17 3.30
N GLU A 241 -11.24 12.46 3.18
CA GLU A 241 -12.24 11.68 3.90
C GLU A 241 -13.52 11.41 3.11
N ASN A 242 -14.14 10.25 3.36
CA ASN A 242 -15.44 9.87 2.82
C ASN A 242 -15.52 9.91 1.29
N CYS A 243 -14.38 9.80 0.61
CA CYS A 243 -14.27 9.78 -0.84
C CYS A 243 -14.32 8.35 -1.40
N GLU A 244 -14.76 8.24 -2.64
CA GLU A 244 -14.47 7.08 -3.48
C GLU A 244 -13.31 7.44 -4.40
N VAL A 245 -12.26 6.59 -4.44
CA VAL A 245 -11.03 6.82 -5.21
C VAL A 245 -10.76 5.60 -6.06
N SER A 246 -10.92 5.71 -7.38
CA SER A 246 -10.90 4.52 -8.23
C SER A 246 -10.27 4.76 -9.61
N HIS A 247 -9.81 3.67 -10.24
CA HIS A 247 -9.34 3.66 -11.63
C HIS A 247 -8.19 4.64 -11.91
N SER A 248 -7.24 4.74 -11.00
CA SER A 248 -5.95 5.34 -11.30
C SER A 248 -5.07 4.35 -12.08
N LYS A 249 -4.40 4.78 -13.14
CA LYS A 249 -3.47 3.90 -13.88
C LYS A 249 -2.42 3.30 -12.95
N CYS A 250 -1.86 4.11 -12.06
CA CYS A 250 -0.91 3.67 -11.04
C CYS A 250 -1.48 3.90 -9.65
N SER A 251 -1.19 5.01 -8.99
CA SER A 251 -1.54 5.22 -7.58
C SER A 251 -2.79 6.05 -7.39
N GLY A 252 -3.69 5.62 -6.50
CA GLY A 252 -4.92 6.35 -6.17
C GLY A 252 -4.62 7.61 -5.39
N ILE A 253 -4.07 7.47 -4.19
CA ILE A 253 -3.65 8.57 -3.32
C ILE A 253 -2.14 8.51 -3.13
N SER A 254 -1.45 9.61 -3.35
CA SER A 254 -0.03 9.74 -3.03
C SER A 254 0.17 10.72 -1.87
N LEU A 255 0.73 10.24 -0.76
CA LEU A 255 1.24 11.08 0.33
C LEU A 255 2.74 11.36 0.16
N GLY A 256 3.28 11.06 -1.00
CA GLY A 256 4.63 10.76 -1.25
C GLY A 256 5.58 11.93 -1.43
N LYS A 257 6.67 11.59 -2.08
CA LYS A 257 7.89 12.35 -2.21
C LYS A 257 7.79 13.43 -3.30
N TYR A 258 8.46 14.57 -3.06
CA TYR A 258 8.67 15.64 -4.03
C TYR A 258 9.73 15.30 -5.09
N LEU A 259 9.80 16.10 -6.15
CA LEU A 259 10.82 15.95 -7.19
C LEU A 259 12.21 16.36 -6.69
N GLN A 260 13.09 15.40 -6.53
CA GLN A 260 14.50 15.66 -6.22
C GLN A 260 15.32 15.71 -7.52
N GLN A 261 15.71 16.89 -7.94
CA GLN A 261 16.47 17.07 -9.18
C GLN A 261 17.79 16.27 -9.16
N GLY A 262 18.04 15.52 -10.24
CA GLY A 262 19.20 14.65 -10.36
C GLY A 262 19.13 13.35 -9.55
N ASN A 263 18.01 13.09 -8.87
CA ASN A 263 17.76 11.86 -8.13
C ASN A 263 16.37 11.26 -8.41
N ASP A 264 15.75 11.63 -9.53
CA ASP A 264 14.49 11.09 -9.98
C ASP A 264 14.71 9.87 -10.88
N ASN A 265 14.15 8.70 -10.52
CA ASN A 265 14.33 7.43 -11.23
C ASN A 265 15.77 7.15 -11.66
N LYS A 266 16.72 7.46 -10.77
CA LYS A 266 18.15 7.48 -11.09
C LYS A 266 18.69 6.12 -11.49
N TRP A 267 18.19 5.05 -10.91
CA TRP A 267 18.59 3.69 -11.26
C TRP A 267 18.21 3.34 -12.70
N SER A 268 16.97 3.60 -13.09
CA SER A 268 16.49 3.35 -14.46
C SER A 268 17.20 4.23 -15.50
N HIS A 269 17.58 5.47 -15.13
CA HIS A 269 18.31 6.37 -16.01
C HIS A 269 19.78 6.01 -16.20
N TYR A 270 20.51 5.82 -15.10
CA TYR A 270 21.99 5.77 -15.14
C TYR A 270 22.53 4.34 -15.05
N LYS A 271 21.83 3.42 -14.40
CA LYS A 271 22.19 2.00 -14.24
C LYS A 271 23.51 1.68 -13.52
N TYR A 272 24.20 2.69 -12.97
CA TYR A 272 25.47 2.51 -12.24
C TYR A 272 25.32 2.48 -10.73
N LYS A 273 24.13 2.84 -10.24
CA LYS A 273 23.77 2.87 -8.84
C LYS A 273 22.39 2.24 -8.71
N ASP A 274 22.27 1.20 -7.90
CA ASP A 274 21.02 0.46 -7.79
C ASP A 274 19.91 1.25 -7.07
N GLY A 275 18.70 0.73 -7.11
CA GLY A 275 17.54 1.37 -6.49
C GLY A 275 17.70 1.54 -4.98
N THR A 276 18.31 0.58 -4.29
CA THR A 276 18.59 0.62 -2.85
C THR A 276 19.49 1.80 -2.48
N GLN A 277 20.56 2.01 -3.26
CA GLN A 277 21.48 3.14 -3.05
C GLN A 277 20.82 4.48 -3.36
N THR A 278 19.97 4.53 -4.38
CA THR A 278 19.23 5.75 -4.76
C THR A 278 18.16 6.10 -3.74
N GLN A 279 17.49 5.11 -3.15
CA GLN A 279 16.51 5.31 -2.07
C GLN A 279 17.17 5.90 -0.82
N ARG A 280 18.34 5.40 -0.42
CA ARG A 280 19.13 6.01 0.66
C ARG A 280 19.43 7.46 0.40
N ASP A 281 19.85 7.80 -0.84
CA ASP A 281 20.15 9.18 -1.22
C ASP A 281 18.90 10.07 -1.13
N CYS A 282 17.70 9.54 -1.45
CA CYS A 282 16.46 10.30 -1.29
C CYS A 282 16.24 10.80 0.14
N ALA A 283 16.45 9.94 1.14
CA ALA A 283 16.29 10.31 2.54
C ALA A 283 17.32 11.36 3.00
N LEU A 284 18.59 11.20 2.59
CA LEU A 284 19.65 12.14 2.92
C LEU A 284 19.44 13.52 2.26
N ILE A 285 19.00 13.55 1.00
CA ILE A 285 18.66 14.78 0.30
C ILE A 285 17.50 15.49 0.99
N ALA A 286 16.45 14.73 1.37
CA ALA A 286 15.30 15.29 2.08
C ALA A 286 15.69 15.94 3.42
N GLN A 287 16.65 15.36 4.17
CA GLN A 287 17.19 15.97 5.38
C GLN A 287 17.87 17.33 5.09
N ILE A 288 18.63 17.40 4.01
CA ILE A 288 19.30 18.66 3.57
C ILE A 288 18.25 19.68 3.16
N ASP A 289 17.18 19.25 2.49
CA ASP A 289 16.09 20.11 2.02
C ASP A 289 15.10 20.51 3.14
N GLY A 290 15.33 20.07 4.39
CA GLY A 290 14.55 20.48 5.55
C GLY A 290 13.32 19.62 5.86
N TRP A 291 13.34 18.35 5.44
CA TRP A 291 12.31 17.38 5.83
C TRP A 291 12.25 17.24 7.36
N SER A 292 11.12 17.63 7.94
CA SER A 292 10.92 17.63 9.39
C SER A 292 9.46 17.41 9.78
N LYS A 293 9.25 17.04 11.04
CA LYS A 293 7.89 16.88 11.65
C LYS A 293 7.07 18.18 11.57
N GLU A 294 7.75 19.33 11.57
CA GLU A 294 7.10 20.64 11.55
C GLU A 294 6.59 21.03 10.16
N THR A 295 7.21 20.52 9.11
CA THR A 295 6.98 20.96 7.72
C THR A 295 6.18 20.00 6.87
N ILE A 296 6.31 18.68 7.07
CA ILE A 296 5.79 17.65 6.15
C ILE A 296 4.97 16.59 6.93
N GLY A 297 4.02 15.95 6.25
CA GLY A 297 3.29 14.82 6.78
C GLY A 297 2.07 15.18 7.62
N SER A 298 1.73 14.35 8.60
CA SER A 298 0.54 14.51 9.45
C SER A 298 -0.76 14.55 8.66
N HIS A 299 -0.85 13.74 7.61
CA HIS A 299 -2.06 13.60 6.80
C HIS A 299 -3.05 12.63 7.44
N THR A 300 -4.33 12.79 7.13
CA THR A 300 -5.35 11.81 7.50
C THR A 300 -6.09 11.36 6.25
N VAL A 301 -6.17 10.05 6.04
CA VAL A 301 -7.03 9.42 5.03
C VAL A 301 -8.02 8.53 5.76
N ARG A 302 -9.30 8.84 5.70
CA ARG A 302 -10.31 8.09 6.45
C ARG A 302 -11.66 7.94 5.76
N GLY A 303 -12.33 6.82 6.02
CA GLY A 303 -13.68 6.54 5.53
C GLY A 303 -13.79 6.50 4.02
N CYS A 304 -12.66 6.30 3.32
CA CYS A 304 -12.60 6.25 1.87
C CYS A 304 -12.79 4.82 1.36
N ASP A 305 -13.36 4.72 0.15
CA ASP A 305 -13.44 3.51 -0.64
C ASP A 305 -12.42 3.63 -1.78
N ILE A 306 -11.36 2.83 -1.75
CA ILE A 306 -10.20 2.96 -2.63
C ILE A 306 -10.00 1.66 -3.40
N HIS A 307 -10.17 1.71 -4.74
CA HIS A 307 -10.20 0.48 -5.51
C HIS A 307 -9.79 0.64 -6.97
N ASP A 308 -9.53 -0.48 -7.65
CA ASP A 308 -9.19 -0.56 -9.07
C ASP A 308 -8.05 0.36 -9.51
N CYS A 309 -7.04 0.52 -8.65
CA CYS A 309 -5.80 1.23 -8.96
C CYS A 309 -4.72 0.23 -9.42
N GLY A 310 -3.97 0.58 -10.47
CA GLY A 310 -3.06 -0.36 -11.14
C GLY A 310 -1.77 -0.64 -10.36
N GLN A 311 -1.36 0.26 -9.47
CA GLN A 311 -0.16 0.12 -8.64
C GLN A 311 -0.49 0.07 -7.15
N THR A 312 -0.98 1.15 -6.56
CA THR A 312 -1.29 1.23 -5.13
C THR A 312 -2.62 1.93 -4.88
N GLY A 313 -3.28 1.57 -3.77
CA GLY A 313 -4.37 2.38 -3.24
C GLY A 313 -3.82 3.68 -2.65
N ILE A 314 -2.83 3.57 -1.74
CA ILE A 314 -2.14 4.71 -1.13
C ILE A 314 -0.64 4.46 -1.18
N VAL A 315 0.12 5.41 -1.74
CA VAL A 315 1.59 5.37 -1.77
C VAL A 315 2.18 6.49 -0.93
N GLY A 316 3.38 6.29 -0.38
CA GLY A 316 4.11 7.33 0.33
C GLY A 316 5.58 6.99 0.54
N ASN A 317 6.44 8.00 0.35
CA ASN A 317 7.83 7.97 0.76
C ASN A 317 8.19 9.34 1.36
N LEU A 318 8.69 9.35 2.59
CA LEU A 318 9.06 10.55 3.36
C LEU A 318 7.88 11.48 3.68
N GLY A 319 6.94 11.68 2.77
CA GLY A 319 5.78 12.55 2.95
C GLY A 319 4.66 11.92 3.79
N CYS A 320 4.61 10.60 3.91
CA CYS A 320 3.58 9.89 4.68
C CYS A 320 3.81 9.92 6.21
N VAL A 321 4.92 10.48 6.69
CA VAL A 321 5.27 10.53 8.12
C VAL A 321 4.18 11.15 8.99
N PHE A 322 4.01 10.64 10.21
CA PHE A 322 3.07 11.16 11.22
C PHE A 322 1.60 11.13 10.78
N SER A 323 1.26 10.30 9.82
CA SER A 323 -0.07 10.25 9.20
C SER A 323 -0.96 9.19 9.81
N VAL A 324 -2.28 9.37 9.68
CA VAL A 324 -3.31 8.43 10.14
C VAL A 324 -4.12 7.93 8.95
N ILE A 325 -4.13 6.62 8.76
CA ILE A 325 -4.90 5.94 7.71
C ILE A 325 -5.92 5.05 8.40
N GLU A 326 -7.19 5.46 8.41
CA GLU A 326 -8.18 4.81 9.26
C GLU A 326 -9.54 4.60 8.61
N HIS A 327 -10.18 3.46 8.93
CA HIS A 327 -11.55 3.15 8.52
C HIS A 327 -11.79 3.24 7.02
N ASN A 328 -10.77 2.92 6.20
CA ASN A 328 -10.89 2.85 4.75
C ASN A 328 -11.20 1.42 4.30
N HIS A 329 -11.89 1.31 3.18
CA HIS A 329 -12.08 0.09 2.44
C HIS A 329 -11.14 0.14 1.22
N ILE A 330 -10.14 -0.75 1.17
CA ILE A 330 -9.10 -0.75 0.13
C ILE A 330 -9.11 -2.11 -0.55
N HIS A 331 -9.45 -2.14 -1.85
CA HIS A 331 -9.66 -3.42 -2.52
C HIS A 331 -9.38 -3.38 -4.02
N HIS A 332 -9.18 -4.56 -4.63
CA HIS A 332 -8.92 -4.71 -6.06
C HIS A 332 -7.75 -3.86 -6.56
N ILE A 333 -6.68 -3.78 -5.76
CA ILE A 333 -5.46 -3.07 -6.14
C ILE A 333 -4.55 -3.98 -6.96
N ASN A 334 -4.10 -3.47 -8.12
CA ASN A 334 -3.35 -4.22 -9.12
C ASN A 334 -4.10 -5.46 -9.64
N ASN A 335 -5.42 -5.38 -9.71
CA ASN A 335 -6.29 -6.48 -10.13
C ASN A 335 -6.09 -6.89 -11.60
N LYS A 336 -5.73 -5.96 -12.48
CA LYS A 336 -5.49 -6.23 -13.91
C LYS A 336 -4.18 -6.94 -14.21
N ARG A 337 -3.19 -6.85 -13.32
CA ARG A 337 -1.85 -7.43 -13.52
C ARG A 337 -1.09 -6.93 -14.74
N ASN A 338 -1.50 -5.84 -15.36
CA ASN A 338 -0.78 -5.20 -16.46
C ASN A 338 0.52 -4.55 -16.00
N LEU A 339 0.54 -4.07 -14.75
CA LEU A 339 1.73 -3.54 -14.10
C LEU A 339 2.22 -4.55 -13.06
N ALA A 340 3.52 -4.72 -13.01
CA ALA A 340 4.20 -5.58 -12.06
C ALA A 340 5.46 -4.88 -11.54
N GLY A 341 5.93 -5.30 -10.37
CA GLY A 341 7.14 -4.72 -9.79
C GLY A 341 7.14 -4.76 -8.27
N ALA A 342 8.12 -4.09 -7.69
CA ALA A 342 8.30 -4.09 -6.25
C ALA A 342 7.40 -3.07 -5.51
N GLU A 343 6.72 -2.17 -6.21
CA GLU A 343 6.05 -1.03 -5.60
C GLU A 343 4.50 -1.16 -5.65
N ILE A 344 3.97 -2.34 -5.31
CA ILE A 344 2.54 -2.66 -5.43
C ILE A 344 1.94 -3.01 -4.07
N GLY A 345 0.75 -2.50 -3.77
CA GLY A 345 -0.01 -2.85 -2.57
C GLY A 345 -1.23 -1.97 -2.32
N GLY A 346 -2.12 -2.38 -1.44
CA GLY A 346 -3.21 -1.53 -0.94
C GLY A 346 -2.64 -0.25 -0.32
N ILE A 347 -1.65 -0.41 0.57
CA ILE A 347 -0.77 0.66 1.06
C ILE A 347 0.67 0.27 0.77
N LYS A 348 1.46 1.19 0.22
CA LYS A 348 2.90 1.04 0.04
C LYS A 348 3.62 2.26 0.59
N PHE A 349 4.26 2.12 1.75
CA PHE A 349 4.99 3.20 2.40
C PHE A 349 6.47 2.88 2.56
N HIS A 350 7.31 3.89 2.29
CA HIS A 350 8.69 3.99 2.77
C HIS A 350 8.76 5.12 3.80
N ALA A 351 9.68 5.01 4.74
CA ALA A 351 9.81 5.97 5.83
C ALA A 351 8.49 6.20 6.59
N ALA A 352 7.81 5.11 6.94
CA ALA A 352 6.63 5.17 7.79
C ALA A 352 7.05 5.46 9.23
N ILE A 353 7.26 6.73 9.55
CA ILE A 353 7.62 7.19 10.90
C ILE A 353 6.36 7.67 11.59
N ASP A 354 6.05 7.10 12.77
CA ASP A 354 4.85 7.42 13.56
C ASP A 354 3.54 7.37 12.74
N VAL A 355 3.42 6.42 11.83
CA VAL A 355 2.20 6.24 11.03
C VAL A 355 1.23 5.31 11.77
N ILE A 356 -0.03 5.71 11.85
CA ILE A 356 -1.11 4.89 12.42
C ILE A 356 -1.98 4.37 11.28
N ILE A 357 -2.06 3.04 11.14
CA ILE A 357 -2.93 2.37 10.15
C ILE A 357 -3.93 1.53 10.92
N ARG A 358 -5.18 1.98 11.05
CA ARG A 358 -6.15 1.31 11.92
C ARG A 358 -7.56 1.20 11.37
N GLY A 359 -8.22 0.10 11.72
CA GLY A 359 -9.64 -0.09 11.42
C GLY A 359 -9.94 -0.14 9.92
N ASN A 360 -8.94 -0.41 9.06
CA ASN A 360 -9.14 -0.52 7.62
C ASN A 360 -9.51 -1.96 7.23
N HIS A 361 -10.14 -2.07 6.09
CA HIS A 361 -10.49 -3.34 5.46
C HIS A 361 -9.75 -3.48 4.13
N PHE A 362 -8.95 -4.55 3.98
CA PHE A 362 -8.15 -4.84 2.78
C PHE A 362 -8.57 -6.18 2.19
N HIS A 363 -8.94 -6.21 0.92
CA HIS A 363 -9.15 -7.47 0.22
C HIS A 363 -8.89 -7.37 -1.29
N HIS A 364 -8.60 -8.51 -1.93
CA HIS A 364 -8.33 -8.58 -3.36
C HIS A 364 -7.24 -7.60 -3.80
N CYS A 365 -6.33 -7.25 -2.92
CA CYS A 365 -5.09 -6.56 -3.25
C CYS A 365 -4.02 -7.60 -3.59
N THR A 366 -3.08 -7.25 -4.47
CA THR A 366 -1.90 -8.10 -4.70
C THR A 366 -1.09 -8.22 -3.41
N ARG A 367 -1.18 -7.19 -2.59
CA ARG A 367 -0.60 -7.12 -1.25
C ARG A 367 -1.43 -6.13 -0.44
N GLY A 368 -1.76 -6.44 0.81
CA GLY A 368 -2.55 -5.54 1.65
C GLY A 368 -1.75 -4.30 2.04
N ILE A 369 -0.84 -4.43 2.98
CA ILE A 369 0.06 -3.36 3.42
C ILE A 369 1.51 -3.78 3.17
N TRP A 370 2.30 -2.87 2.61
CA TRP A 370 3.74 -2.99 2.53
C TRP A 370 4.41 -1.79 3.19
N LEU A 371 4.98 -2.02 4.36
CA LEU A 371 5.84 -1.07 5.05
C LEU A 371 7.28 -1.41 4.69
N ASP A 372 7.92 -0.52 3.96
CA ASP A 372 9.26 -0.73 3.45
C ASP A 372 10.19 0.30 4.08
N TRP A 373 11.43 0.08 4.04
CA TRP A 373 12.54 0.86 4.60
C TRP A 373 12.16 2.01 5.54
N GLN A 374 12.83 2.11 6.68
CA GLN A 374 12.68 3.19 7.66
C GLN A 374 11.31 3.21 8.37
N THR A 375 10.65 2.06 8.51
CA THR A 375 9.45 1.97 9.36
C THR A 375 9.88 2.05 10.82
N GLN A 376 9.42 3.08 11.55
CA GLN A 376 9.79 3.35 12.94
C GLN A 376 8.64 4.06 13.67
N GLY A 377 8.30 3.67 14.90
CA GLY A 377 7.17 4.22 15.65
C GLY A 377 5.78 3.93 15.05
N THR A 378 5.69 3.04 14.06
CA THR A 378 4.45 2.78 13.31
C THR A 378 3.59 1.72 13.97
N ARG A 379 2.26 1.93 13.93
CA ARG A 379 1.27 0.99 14.47
C ARG A 379 0.24 0.58 13.42
N VAL A 380 0.05 -0.74 13.25
CA VAL A 380 -0.96 -1.38 12.41
C VAL A 380 -1.96 -2.08 13.33
N SER A 381 -3.18 -1.56 13.50
CA SER A 381 -4.07 -1.98 14.58
C SER A 381 -5.53 -2.15 14.12
N GLY A 382 -6.17 -3.25 14.51
CA GLY A 382 -7.61 -3.45 14.30
C GLY A 382 -8.03 -3.46 12.83
N ASN A 383 -7.16 -3.90 11.91
CA ASN A 383 -7.49 -4.00 10.49
C ASN A 383 -7.98 -5.42 10.15
N LEU A 384 -8.85 -5.52 9.14
CA LEU A 384 -9.32 -6.76 8.56
C LEU A 384 -8.64 -6.98 7.20
N PHE A 385 -8.07 -8.17 7.01
CA PHE A 385 -7.45 -8.59 5.75
C PHE A 385 -7.99 -9.95 5.31
N HIS A 386 -8.31 -10.07 4.02
CA HIS A 386 -8.62 -11.36 3.40
C HIS A 386 -8.40 -11.33 1.90
N ASP A 387 -8.22 -12.47 1.27
CA ASP A 387 -8.10 -12.62 -0.18
C ASP A 387 -7.03 -11.71 -0.85
N ASN A 388 -5.93 -11.38 -0.13
CA ASN A 388 -4.83 -10.58 -0.65
C ASN A 388 -3.73 -11.43 -1.30
N CYS A 389 -4.03 -12.66 -1.66
CA CYS A 389 -3.17 -13.52 -2.45
C CYS A 389 -3.49 -13.40 -3.94
N MET A 390 -2.56 -13.82 -4.79
CA MET A 390 -2.79 -13.88 -6.23
C MET A 390 -3.94 -14.82 -6.59
N ALA A 391 -4.70 -14.43 -7.63
CA ALA A 391 -5.91 -15.15 -7.99
C ALA A 391 -5.65 -16.55 -8.54
N ARG A 392 -4.72 -16.76 -9.50
CA ARG A 392 -4.57 -18.06 -10.18
C ARG A 392 -3.15 -18.41 -10.61
N ASP A 393 -2.65 -18.12 -11.76
CA ASP A 393 -1.43 -18.73 -12.30
C ASP A 393 -0.16 -17.92 -12.09
N TYR A 394 0.51 -18.17 -10.97
CA TYR A 394 1.72 -17.47 -10.56
C TYR A 394 3.02 -18.08 -11.11
N LEU A 395 3.02 -19.32 -11.54
CA LEU A 395 4.25 -19.99 -12.03
C LEU A 395 4.89 -19.24 -13.20
N LEU A 396 4.09 -18.63 -14.07
CA LEU A 396 4.58 -17.79 -15.17
C LEU A 396 5.23 -16.51 -14.66
N GLN A 397 4.66 -15.87 -13.63
CA GLN A 397 5.19 -14.64 -13.03
C GLN A 397 6.44 -14.91 -12.20
N ARG A 398 6.51 -16.01 -11.46
CA ARG A 398 7.70 -16.38 -10.66
C ARG A 398 8.97 -16.45 -11.51
N LYS A 399 8.90 -16.94 -12.72
CA LYS A 399 10.03 -16.94 -13.67
C LYS A 399 10.45 -15.54 -14.10
N ASN A 400 9.52 -14.60 -14.15
CA ASN A 400 9.73 -13.26 -14.69
C ASN A 400 10.01 -12.21 -13.62
N MET A 401 9.63 -12.46 -12.35
CA MET A 401 9.56 -11.43 -11.30
C MET A 401 10.34 -11.76 -10.01
N GLY A 402 11.08 -12.87 -9.98
CA GLY A 402 11.94 -13.19 -8.84
C GLY A 402 11.20 -13.28 -7.49
N GLY A 403 10.01 -13.87 -7.45
CA GLY A 403 9.29 -14.13 -6.18
C GLY A 403 8.51 -12.95 -5.57
N LEU A 404 8.51 -11.78 -6.18
CA LEU A 404 7.92 -10.55 -5.60
C LEU A 404 6.38 -10.49 -5.61
N GLY A 405 5.68 -11.48 -6.12
CA GLY A 405 4.28 -11.33 -6.47
C GLY A 405 3.26 -12.27 -5.81
N LEU A 406 3.60 -13.05 -4.75
CA LEU A 406 2.62 -13.99 -4.17
C LEU A 406 1.48 -13.33 -3.39
N GLY A 407 1.67 -12.11 -2.94
CA GLY A 407 0.70 -11.39 -2.13
C GLY A 407 0.72 -11.82 -0.65
N GLU A 408 0.63 -10.86 0.20
CA GLU A 408 0.52 -11.00 1.66
C GLU A 408 -0.48 -9.98 2.21
N ASP A 409 -1.05 -10.25 3.39
CA ASP A 409 -1.84 -9.24 4.10
C ASP A 409 -0.92 -8.12 4.60
N LEU A 410 0.23 -8.48 5.18
CA LEU A 410 1.20 -7.54 5.74
C LEU A 410 2.63 -7.93 5.35
N PHE A 411 3.34 -7.01 4.74
CA PHE A 411 4.75 -7.13 4.43
C PHE A 411 5.52 -5.97 5.08
N ILE A 412 6.45 -6.30 5.98
CA ILE A 412 7.35 -5.33 6.62
C ILE A 412 8.78 -5.65 6.18
N GLU A 413 9.42 -4.70 5.52
CA GLU A 413 10.71 -4.92 4.86
C GLU A 413 11.76 -3.92 5.34
N ILE A 414 12.94 -4.44 5.68
CA ILE A 414 14.17 -3.69 5.97
C ILE A 414 13.93 -2.46 6.88
N ALA A 415 13.50 -2.74 8.09
CA ALA A 415 13.29 -1.73 9.12
C ALA A 415 13.89 -2.20 10.47
N HIS A 416 14.22 -1.26 11.32
CA HIS A 416 14.70 -1.53 12.68
C HIS A 416 13.59 -1.45 13.73
N GLY A 417 12.40 -1.00 13.34
CA GLY A 417 11.30 -0.77 14.26
C GLY A 417 11.47 0.49 15.12
N PRO A 418 10.65 0.63 16.17
CA PRO A 418 9.57 -0.27 16.53
C PRO A 418 8.43 -0.25 15.50
N CYS A 419 7.88 -1.40 15.18
CA CYS A 419 6.64 -1.53 14.43
C CYS A 419 5.66 -2.41 15.21
N LEU A 420 4.51 -1.88 15.59
CA LEU A 420 3.52 -2.56 16.40
C LEU A 420 2.36 -3.04 15.54
N VAL A 421 2.05 -4.33 15.60
CA VAL A 421 0.95 -4.97 14.88
C VAL A 421 0.01 -5.59 15.91
N ASP A 422 -1.16 -4.99 16.13
CA ASP A 422 -2.04 -5.46 17.20
C ASP A 422 -3.52 -5.50 16.82
N ASN A 423 -4.24 -6.43 17.41
CA ASN A 423 -5.68 -6.60 17.23
C ASN A 423 -6.15 -6.76 15.76
N ASN A 424 -5.27 -7.18 14.83
CA ASN A 424 -5.66 -7.38 13.44
C ASN A 424 -6.24 -8.78 13.22
N ILE A 425 -7.03 -8.90 12.16
CA ILE A 425 -7.57 -10.15 11.62
C ILE A 425 -6.95 -10.36 10.24
N LEU A 426 -6.03 -11.34 10.12
CA LEU A 426 -5.28 -11.64 8.90
C LEU A 426 -5.69 -13.04 8.41
N LEU A 427 -6.52 -13.08 7.36
CA LEU A 427 -7.16 -14.31 6.88
C LEU A 427 -6.62 -14.84 5.54
N SER A 428 -5.75 -14.11 4.85
CA SER A 428 -5.15 -14.61 3.61
C SER A 428 -4.20 -15.79 3.88
N GLU A 429 -4.09 -16.71 2.94
CA GLU A 429 -3.26 -17.93 3.06
C GLU A 429 -1.80 -17.65 3.39
N ARG A 430 -1.29 -16.51 2.91
CA ARG A 430 0.00 -15.92 3.29
C ARG A 430 -0.30 -14.61 4.02
N ALA A 431 -0.18 -14.64 5.34
CA ALA A 431 -0.57 -13.51 6.15
C ALA A 431 0.56 -12.47 6.27
N VAL A 432 1.78 -12.90 6.58
CA VAL A 432 2.84 -11.96 6.96
C VAL A 432 4.17 -12.35 6.31
N LYS A 433 4.93 -11.34 5.83
CA LYS A 433 6.31 -11.50 5.37
C LYS A 433 7.23 -10.51 6.10
N LEU A 434 8.34 -11.01 6.67
CA LEU A 434 9.21 -10.27 7.60
C LEU A 434 10.70 -10.40 7.27
N PRO A 435 11.25 -9.72 6.25
CA PRO A 435 12.68 -9.51 6.11
C PRO A 435 13.11 -8.27 6.92
N THR A 436 12.87 -8.26 8.22
CA THR A 436 12.98 -7.08 9.10
C THR A 436 13.31 -7.46 10.54
N GLN A 437 13.42 -6.47 11.41
CA GLN A 437 13.56 -6.61 12.86
C GLN A 437 12.76 -5.51 13.58
N GLY A 438 12.67 -5.53 14.92
CA GLY A 438 11.98 -4.49 15.69
C GLY A 438 10.46 -4.52 15.56
N VAL A 439 9.85 -5.72 15.48
CA VAL A 439 8.40 -5.86 15.29
C VAL A 439 7.74 -6.57 16.48
N ALA A 440 6.55 -6.10 16.87
CA ALA A 440 5.74 -6.77 17.90
C ALA A 440 4.34 -7.11 17.35
N PHE A 441 3.92 -8.36 17.52
CA PHE A 441 2.59 -8.87 17.23
C PHE A 441 1.86 -9.15 18.53
N VAL A 442 0.74 -8.43 18.78
CA VAL A 442 0.00 -8.52 20.04
C VAL A 442 -1.50 -8.69 19.77
N HIS A 443 -2.12 -9.72 20.33
CA HIS A 443 -3.57 -9.96 20.23
C HIS A 443 -4.11 -10.05 18.79
N ASN A 444 -3.35 -10.53 17.80
CA ASN A 444 -3.86 -10.74 16.45
C ASN A 444 -4.50 -12.11 16.29
N LEU A 445 -5.40 -12.26 15.33
CA LEU A 445 -5.81 -13.51 14.71
C LEU A 445 -5.06 -13.65 13.38
N ILE A 446 -4.24 -14.69 13.25
CA ILE A 446 -3.44 -14.96 12.06
C ILE A 446 -3.84 -16.34 11.53
N ALA A 447 -4.47 -16.38 10.36
CA ALA A 447 -4.97 -17.61 9.75
C ALA A 447 -4.13 -18.11 8.57
N GLY A 448 -3.12 -17.35 8.19
CA GLY A 448 -2.15 -17.70 7.14
C GLY A 448 -0.72 -17.86 7.65
N SER A 449 0.18 -18.14 6.73
CA SER A 449 1.59 -18.33 7.07
C SER A 449 2.31 -17.03 7.40
N ILE A 450 3.35 -17.16 8.25
CA ILE A 450 4.41 -16.15 8.41
C ILE A 450 5.63 -16.63 7.61
N THR A 451 6.20 -15.74 6.80
CA THR A 451 7.50 -15.96 6.15
C THR A 451 8.52 -15.03 6.79
N ALA A 452 9.43 -15.56 7.57
CA ALA A 452 10.61 -14.85 8.04
C ALA A 452 11.73 -15.06 7.02
N VAL A 453 12.21 -13.96 6.43
CA VAL A 453 13.33 -14.04 5.49
C VAL A 453 14.62 -14.01 6.28
N GLY A 454 15.46 -15.02 6.08
CA GLY A 454 16.58 -15.35 6.95
C GLY A 454 17.73 -14.36 6.97
N ARG A 455 18.82 -14.82 7.58
CA ARG A 455 19.98 -14.03 7.97
C ARG A 455 20.61 -13.26 6.80
N GLY A 456 20.79 -11.95 6.99
CA GLY A 456 21.57 -11.13 6.08
C GLY A 456 20.96 -11.04 4.69
N VAL A 457 19.69 -10.60 4.60
CA VAL A 457 19.06 -10.33 3.32
C VAL A 457 20.02 -9.53 2.45
N LYS A 458 20.52 -10.19 1.43
CA LYS A 458 21.49 -9.61 0.51
C LYS A 458 20.78 -8.77 -0.56
N ASN A 459 21.41 -7.71 -1.01
CA ASN A 459 20.95 -6.93 -2.15
C ASN A 459 21.23 -7.69 -3.46
N GLY A 460 20.47 -8.75 -3.73
CA GLY A 460 20.39 -9.36 -5.04
C GLY A 460 21.69 -9.82 -5.72
N SER A 461 22.78 -10.04 -4.95
CA SER A 461 24.06 -10.51 -5.52
C SER A 461 24.49 -11.82 -4.88
N ASP A 462 24.49 -12.91 -5.66
CA ASP A 462 25.04 -14.21 -5.23
C ASP A 462 26.56 -14.20 -5.12
N LYS A 463 27.20 -13.23 -5.76
CA LYS A 463 28.65 -13.15 -5.88
C LYS A 463 29.32 -12.23 -4.87
N TYR A 464 28.65 -11.16 -4.50
CA TYR A 464 29.20 -10.14 -3.58
C TYR A 464 28.31 -10.03 -2.35
N ASP A 465 28.89 -10.22 -1.18
CA ASP A 465 28.17 -10.01 0.06
C ASP A 465 27.82 -8.54 0.21
N SER A 466 26.52 -8.23 0.11
CA SER A 466 25.99 -6.91 0.36
C SER A 466 24.78 -7.05 1.29
N THR A 467 24.98 -6.77 2.58
CA THR A 467 23.88 -6.71 3.54
C THR A 467 23.00 -5.49 3.23
N ARG A 468 21.70 -5.66 3.38
CA ARG A 468 20.77 -4.53 3.33
C ARG A 468 20.83 -3.75 4.64
N TYR A 469 20.78 -2.44 4.54
CA TYR A 469 20.82 -1.52 5.66
C TYR A 469 19.84 -0.37 5.42
N THR A 470 19.33 0.21 6.48
CA THR A 470 18.37 1.33 6.42
C THR A 470 18.71 2.40 7.43
N PRO A 471 18.28 3.65 7.22
CA PRO A 471 18.38 4.71 8.21
C PRO A 471 17.66 4.36 9.51
N ILE A 472 18.22 4.84 10.61
CA ILE A 472 17.59 4.91 11.92
C ILE A 472 17.33 6.38 12.22
N HIS A 473 16.17 6.70 12.74
CA HIS A 473 15.74 8.04 13.09
C HIS A 473 15.76 8.28 14.59
N LEU A 474 15.83 9.54 15.00
CA LEU A 474 15.47 9.89 16.38
C LEU A 474 14.03 9.49 16.65
N PRO A 475 13.70 8.98 17.85
CA PRO A 475 12.33 8.64 18.22
C PRO A 475 11.34 9.78 17.94
N HIS A 476 10.25 9.45 17.25
CA HIS A 476 9.17 10.38 16.88
C HIS A 476 9.62 11.58 16.01
N ARG A 477 10.72 11.44 15.26
CA ARG A 477 11.30 12.52 14.43
C ARG A 477 11.80 11.98 13.09
N THR A 478 12.09 12.89 12.17
CA THR A 478 12.62 12.55 10.84
C THR A 478 14.15 12.54 10.78
N GLU A 479 14.83 13.08 11.78
CA GLU A 479 16.29 13.21 11.77
C GLU A 479 16.98 11.84 11.84
N ILE A 480 17.86 11.61 10.86
CA ILE A 480 18.63 10.37 10.75
C ILE A 480 19.80 10.40 11.74
N THR A 481 19.89 9.36 12.58
CA THR A 481 20.99 9.18 13.54
C THR A 481 22.05 8.20 13.07
N GLY A 482 21.74 7.34 12.10
CA GLY A 482 22.69 6.36 11.60
C GLY A 482 22.09 5.42 10.56
N PHE A 483 22.90 4.45 10.16
CA PHE A 483 22.55 3.38 9.24
C PHE A 483 23.08 2.07 9.81
N MET A 484 22.21 1.07 9.94
CA MET A 484 22.60 -0.26 10.41
C MET A 484 22.11 -1.36 9.48
N SER A 485 22.85 -2.45 9.47
CA SER A 485 22.46 -3.68 8.78
C SER A 485 21.36 -4.40 9.55
N ILE A 486 20.47 -5.05 8.84
CA ILE A 486 19.42 -5.90 9.42
C ILE A 486 20.08 -7.22 9.90
N LEU A 487 19.96 -7.51 11.20
CA LEU A 487 20.44 -8.73 11.83
C LEU A 487 19.38 -9.81 11.91
N HIS A 488 18.10 -9.45 11.71
CA HIS A 488 16.91 -10.27 11.95
C HIS A 488 16.70 -10.70 13.41
N GLY A 489 15.54 -11.26 13.71
CA GLY A 489 15.08 -11.40 15.09
C GLY A 489 14.50 -10.08 15.60
N ASP A 490 14.66 -9.75 16.86
CA ASP A 490 14.02 -8.60 17.51
C ASP A 490 12.50 -8.57 17.27
N VAL A 491 11.86 -9.74 17.33
CA VAL A 491 10.43 -9.92 17.07
C VAL A 491 9.74 -10.43 18.33
N ARG A 492 8.55 -9.90 18.61
CA ARG A 492 7.73 -10.27 19.75
C ARG A 492 6.41 -10.84 19.27
N PHE A 493 5.98 -11.96 19.89
CA PHE A 493 4.68 -12.58 19.65
C PHE A 493 3.97 -12.79 20.99
N TYR A 494 3.00 -11.94 21.31
CA TYR A 494 2.26 -12.03 22.56
C TYR A 494 0.76 -12.13 22.33
N ASN A 495 0.12 -13.10 22.99
CA ASN A 495 -1.33 -13.25 23.02
C ASN A 495 -1.98 -13.35 21.63
N ASN A 496 -1.29 -13.86 20.61
CA ASN A 496 -1.90 -14.06 19.27
C ASN A 496 -2.61 -15.41 19.22
N VAL A 497 -3.58 -15.51 18.33
CA VAL A 497 -4.24 -16.76 17.95
C VAL A 497 -3.84 -17.11 16.52
N PHE A 498 -3.27 -18.30 16.37
CA PHE A 498 -2.87 -18.88 15.08
C PHE A 498 -3.82 -20.02 14.71
N VAL A 499 -4.45 -19.90 13.55
CA VAL A 499 -5.42 -20.91 13.08
C VAL A 499 -5.05 -21.34 11.66
N GLN A 500 -4.44 -22.53 11.52
CA GLN A 500 -4.12 -23.05 10.17
C GLN A 500 -5.39 -23.24 9.36
N GLN A 501 -5.48 -22.57 8.21
CA GLN A 501 -6.53 -22.80 7.22
C GLN A 501 -6.02 -23.72 6.11
N PRO A 502 -6.94 -24.42 5.40
CA PRO A 502 -6.59 -25.17 4.20
C PRO A 502 -5.90 -24.27 3.18
N VAL A 503 -4.77 -24.73 2.64
CA VAL A 503 -4.04 -24.04 1.58
C VAL A 503 -4.53 -24.55 0.24
N ARG A 504 -4.81 -23.65 -0.70
CA ARG A 504 -5.18 -24.02 -2.07
C ARG A 504 -4.06 -24.85 -2.72
N GLU A 505 -4.46 -25.96 -3.38
CA GLU A 505 -3.51 -26.87 -4.05
C GLU A 505 -2.57 -26.11 -5.00
N LYS A 506 -3.12 -25.18 -5.77
CA LYS A 506 -2.34 -24.36 -6.70
C LYS A 506 -1.29 -23.48 -6.00
N LEU A 507 -1.62 -22.89 -4.86
CA LEU A 507 -0.67 -22.11 -4.07
C LEU A 507 0.44 -23.02 -3.51
N ALA A 508 0.09 -24.22 -3.05
CA ALA A 508 1.07 -25.18 -2.55
C ALA A 508 2.05 -25.62 -3.66
N GLU A 509 1.55 -25.86 -4.89
CA GLU A 509 2.40 -26.15 -6.04
C GLU A 509 3.38 -25.00 -6.37
N ILE A 510 2.88 -23.77 -6.35
CA ILE A 510 3.67 -22.55 -6.63
C ILE A 510 4.75 -22.33 -5.57
N CYS A 511 4.41 -22.58 -4.32
CA CYS A 511 5.32 -22.41 -3.19
C CYS A 511 6.30 -23.59 -3.02
N ALA A 512 6.16 -24.66 -3.80
CA ALA A 512 7.10 -25.78 -3.75
C ALA A 512 8.50 -25.29 -4.16
N PRO A 513 9.58 -25.69 -3.44
CA PRO A 513 10.94 -25.32 -3.80
C PRO A 513 11.27 -25.73 -5.23
N LEU A 514 11.81 -24.80 -6.01
CA LEU A 514 12.31 -25.11 -7.35
C LEU A 514 13.76 -25.63 -7.26
N PRO A 515 14.16 -26.59 -8.10
CA PRO A 515 15.55 -27.02 -8.16
C PRO A 515 16.48 -25.82 -8.46
N GLY A 516 17.44 -25.57 -7.59
CA GLY A 516 18.40 -24.47 -7.71
C GLY A 516 17.96 -23.14 -7.11
N ASP A 517 16.79 -23.05 -6.46
CA ASP A 517 16.41 -21.92 -5.64
C ASP A 517 17.32 -21.85 -4.41
N THR A 518 18.15 -20.83 -4.36
CA THR A 518 19.04 -20.53 -3.23
C THR A 518 18.69 -19.21 -2.54
N MET A 519 17.63 -18.53 -3.01
CA MET A 519 17.26 -17.21 -2.53
C MET A 519 16.33 -17.31 -1.33
N GLU A 520 16.81 -16.87 -0.17
CA GLU A 520 16.03 -16.77 1.09
C GLU A 520 14.76 -15.92 0.96
N TRP A 521 14.68 -15.04 -0.05
CA TRP A 521 13.49 -14.26 -0.39
C TRP A 521 12.29 -15.11 -0.82
N ASP A 522 12.56 -16.31 -1.32
CA ASP A 522 11.56 -17.23 -1.85
C ASP A 522 11.20 -18.32 -0.85
N ASP A 523 11.58 -18.16 0.44
CA ASP A 523 11.11 -19.06 1.48
C ASP A 523 9.59 -18.90 1.63
N ASN A 524 8.89 -19.77 0.93
CA ASN A 524 7.45 -19.77 0.79
C ASN A 524 6.83 -20.72 1.81
N ASN A 525 7.08 -20.45 3.10
CA ASN A 525 6.42 -21.18 4.18
C ASN A 525 4.89 -21.02 4.07
N LEU A 526 4.16 -22.13 4.15
CA LEU A 526 2.70 -22.18 4.17
C LEU A 526 2.13 -22.69 5.50
N VAL A 527 2.99 -22.95 6.48
CA VAL A 527 2.57 -23.33 7.82
C VAL A 527 2.27 -22.09 8.64
N CYS A 528 1.05 -22.01 9.17
CA CYS A 528 0.65 -20.95 10.09
C CYS A 528 1.36 -21.10 11.44
N GLY A 529 1.76 -19.98 12.03
CA GLY A 529 2.41 -19.92 13.34
C GLY A 529 3.81 -19.34 13.29
N THR A 530 4.55 -19.49 14.40
CA THR A 530 5.86 -18.89 14.61
C THR A 530 7.04 -19.79 14.19
N VAL A 531 6.78 -20.93 13.57
CA VAL A 531 7.79 -21.91 13.09
C VAL A 531 8.99 -21.29 12.37
N PRO A 532 8.87 -20.25 11.54
CA PRO A 532 10.01 -19.63 10.87
C PRO A 532 11.09 -19.09 11.82
N TYR A 533 10.76 -18.92 13.09
CA TYR A 533 11.69 -18.48 14.13
C TYR A 533 12.32 -19.64 14.93
N THR A 534 12.14 -20.89 14.48
CA THR A 534 12.84 -22.05 15.04
C THR A 534 14.35 -21.88 14.88
N GLY A 535 15.09 -22.11 15.96
CA GLY A 535 16.55 -21.94 16.01
C GLY A 535 17.03 -20.51 16.31
N TYR A 536 16.12 -19.56 16.53
CA TYR A 536 16.46 -18.28 17.14
C TYR A 536 16.71 -18.43 18.64
N MET A 537 17.28 -17.43 19.28
CA MET A 537 17.59 -17.42 20.70
C MET A 537 16.56 -16.65 21.52
N THR A 538 16.32 -17.08 22.75
CA THR A 538 15.72 -16.22 23.76
C THR A 538 16.71 -15.13 24.17
N GLN A 539 16.25 -14.08 24.84
CA GLN A 539 17.12 -13.01 25.34
C GLN A 539 18.21 -13.57 26.24
N GLU A 540 17.88 -14.45 27.20
CA GLU A 540 18.82 -15.07 28.12
C GLU A 540 19.92 -15.86 27.37
N GLN A 541 19.55 -16.64 26.36
CA GLN A 541 20.50 -17.38 25.54
C GLN A 541 21.43 -16.46 24.75
N TRP A 542 20.88 -15.38 24.20
CA TRP A 542 21.63 -14.39 23.43
C TRP A 542 22.62 -13.63 24.32
N GLU A 543 22.20 -13.16 25.50
CA GLU A 543 23.05 -12.50 26.48
C GLU A 543 24.18 -13.40 26.92
N HIS A 544 23.90 -14.68 27.16
CA HIS A 544 24.92 -15.70 27.55
C HIS A 544 26.05 -15.85 26.49
N CYS A 545 25.78 -15.54 25.22
CA CYS A 545 26.83 -15.54 24.18
C CYS A 545 27.92 -14.48 24.42
N PHE A 546 27.67 -13.48 25.26
CA PHE A 546 28.61 -12.42 25.61
C PHE A 546 29.32 -12.67 26.95
N ASP A 547 29.06 -13.78 27.63
CA ASP A 547 29.74 -14.13 28.88
C ASP A 547 31.25 -14.22 28.67
N GLY A 548 31.99 -13.68 29.64
CA GLY A 548 33.44 -13.61 29.59
C GLY A 548 34.02 -12.51 28.71
N TYR A 549 33.18 -11.63 28.09
CA TYR A 549 33.64 -10.42 27.49
C TYR A 549 34.06 -9.41 28.56
N CYS A 550 35.30 -8.97 28.51
CA CYS A 550 35.89 -8.10 29.52
C CYS A 550 36.30 -6.72 29.02
N GLY A 551 35.92 -6.36 27.80
CA GLY A 551 36.19 -5.05 27.19
C GLY A 551 37.53 -4.99 26.46
N GLU A 552 38.15 -3.79 26.47
CA GLU A 552 39.38 -3.56 25.72
C GLU A 552 40.51 -4.56 26.09
N GLY A 553 41.14 -5.14 25.09
CA GLY A 553 42.19 -6.13 25.26
C GLY A 553 41.74 -7.56 25.41
N CYS A 554 40.45 -7.85 25.53
CA CYS A 554 39.91 -9.19 25.48
C CYS A 554 39.88 -9.75 24.05
N PRO A 555 40.10 -11.05 23.86
CA PRO A 555 39.83 -11.69 22.58
C PRO A 555 38.34 -11.59 22.28
N VAL A 556 37.96 -10.78 21.28
CA VAL A 556 36.56 -10.60 20.86
C VAL A 556 36.28 -11.52 19.69
N ASN A 557 35.35 -12.44 19.86
CA ASN A 557 34.71 -13.06 18.72
C ASN A 557 33.71 -12.08 18.15
N ARG A 558 34.10 -11.40 17.05
CA ARG A 558 33.30 -10.36 16.39
C ARG A 558 31.97 -10.90 15.83
N ASP A 559 31.91 -12.21 15.55
CA ASP A 559 30.68 -12.85 15.02
C ASP A 559 29.49 -12.70 15.98
N ARG A 560 29.72 -12.52 17.27
CA ARG A 560 28.66 -12.30 18.26
C ARG A 560 27.82 -11.05 17.98
N TYR A 561 28.44 -10.01 17.44
CA TYR A 561 27.74 -8.75 17.12
C TYR A 561 26.91 -8.82 15.83
N TYR A 562 27.02 -9.91 15.08
CA TYR A 562 26.29 -10.13 13.82
C TYR A 562 25.36 -11.34 13.89
N MET A 563 25.13 -11.87 15.10
CA MET A 563 24.13 -12.91 15.33
C MET A 563 22.72 -12.35 15.16
N PRO A 564 21.74 -13.17 14.76
CA PRO A 564 20.34 -12.79 14.85
C PRO A 564 19.96 -12.38 16.28
N LEU A 565 19.16 -11.35 16.38
CA LEU A 565 18.65 -10.83 17.64
C LEU A 565 17.64 -11.80 18.28
N PRO A 566 17.38 -11.70 19.59
CA PRO A 566 16.42 -12.54 20.27
C PRO A 566 15.00 -12.47 19.71
N VAL A 567 14.19 -13.48 20.03
CA VAL A 567 12.75 -13.52 19.77
C VAL A 567 12.03 -13.77 21.10
N TRP A 568 10.98 -13.00 21.34
CA TRP A 568 10.15 -13.08 22.56
C TRP A 568 8.77 -13.64 22.23
N THR A 569 8.29 -14.54 23.05
CA THR A 569 6.97 -15.17 22.85
C THR A 569 6.26 -15.30 24.20
N GLY A 570 4.92 -15.26 24.19
CA GLY A 570 4.13 -15.50 25.38
C GLY A 570 2.62 -15.47 25.13
N GLY A 571 1.90 -16.43 25.72
CA GLY A 571 0.44 -16.46 25.69
C GLY A 571 -0.20 -16.72 24.32
N ASN A 572 0.55 -17.18 23.33
CA ASN A 572 0.01 -17.50 22.02
C ASN A 572 -0.73 -18.85 22.00
N VAL A 573 -1.73 -18.97 21.14
CA VAL A 573 -2.57 -20.15 20.98
C VAL A 573 -2.55 -20.64 19.54
N TYR A 574 -2.45 -21.94 19.33
CA TYR A 574 -2.28 -22.60 18.03
C TYR A 574 -3.37 -23.63 17.80
N PHE A 575 -4.17 -23.46 16.74
CA PHE A 575 -5.27 -24.35 16.35
C PHE A 575 -5.08 -24.93 14.95
N ASN A 576 -5.82 -26.00 14.66
CA ASN A 576 -5.93 -26.63 13.34
C ASN A 576 -4.58 -27.06 12.73
N GLY A 577 -3.55 -27.31 13.53
CA GLY A 577 -2.23 -27.70 13.07
C GLY A 577 -1.26 -26.54 12.87
N ALA A 578 -1.60 -25.32 13.27
CA ALA A 578 -0.65 -24.22 13.41
C ALA A 578 0.46 -24.60 14.42
N LYS A 579 1.67 -24.09 14.24
CA LYS A 579 2.83 -24.56 14.98
C LYS A 579 3.65 -23.43 15.62
N PRO A 580 4.02 -23.55 16.90
CA PRO A 580 4.98 -22.65 17.55
C PRO A 580 6.43 -22.90 17.08
N ALA A 581 7.29 -21.89 17.25
CA ALA A 581 8.73 -22.06 17.20
C ALA A 581 9.23 -22.85 18.44
N ASP A 582 10.41 -23.46 18.34
CA ASP A 582 11.01 -24.27 19.41
C ASP A 582 11.38 -23.47 20.67
N ILE A 583 11.56 -22.15 20.54
CA ILE A 583 11.83 -21.23 21.65
C ILE A 583 10.58 -20.95 22.50
N GLU A 584 9.37 -21.19 21.99
CA GLU A 584 8.10 -20.90 22.66
C GLU A 584 7.69 -22.05 23.59
N ARG A 585 8.08 -21.97 24.87
CA ARG A 585 7.90 -23.05 25.84
C ARG A 585 6.52 -23.08 26.50
N ASP A 586 5.80 -21.96 26.48
CA ASP A 586 4.48 -21.76 27.10
C ASP A 586 3.34 -21.70 26.08
N ALA A 587 3.58 -22.15 24.86
CA ALA A 587 2.57 -22.19 23.79
C ALA A 587 1.39 -23.12 24.16
N THR A 588 0.18 -22.64 23.96
CA THR A 588 -1.03 -23.48 24.00
C THR A 588 -1.30 -24.05 22.62
N VAL A 589 -1.03 -25.34 22.42
CA VAL A 589 -1.30 -26.04 21.15
C VAL A 589 -2.51 -26.95 21.33
N ASP A 590 -3.64 -26.56 20.72
CA ASP A 590 -4.87 -27.35 20.76
C ASP A 590 -5.00 -28.22 19.51
N THR A 591 -4.96 -29.54 19.71
CA THR A 591 -5.10 -30.57 18.68
C THR A 591 -6.46 -31.27 18.71
N GLN A 592 -7.34 -30.91 19.65
CA GLN A 592 -8.60 -31.61 19.90
C GLN A 592 -9.78 -30.88 19.26
N HIS A 593 -9.76 -29.54 19.23
CA HIS A 593 -10.85 -28.74 18.74
C HIS A 593 -10.55 -28.19 17.34
N HIS A 594 -11.55 -28.21 16.48
CA HIS A 594 -11.45 -27.60 15.15
C HIS A 594 -12.08 -26.21 15.16
N ILE A 595 -11.28 -25.21 14.85
CA ILE A 595 -11.71 -23.82 14.78
C ILE A 595 -12.18 -23.48 13.36
N THR A 596 -13.39 -22.94 13.28
CA THR A 596 -13.97 -22.43 12.03
C THR A 596 -13.80 -20.91 11.98
N LEU A 597 -13.42 -20.40 10.81
CA LEU A 597 -13.35 -18.97 10.49
C LEU A 597 -14.20 -18.75 9.25
N GLU A 598 -15.35 -18.12 9.39
CA GLU A 598 -16.25 -17.81 8.28
C GLU A 598 -16.50 -16.31 8.23
N LEU A 599 -16.00 -15.65 7.18
CA LEU A 599 -16.21 -14.22 6.97
C LEU A 599 -17.53 -14.02 6.22
N LYS A 600 -18.50 -13.39 6.86
CA LYS A 600 -19.82 -13.08 6.29
C LYS A 600 -19.95 -11.60 5.98
N GLN A 601 -20.60 -11.31 4.87
CA GLN A 601 -20.99 -9.95 4.51
C GLN A 601 -22.49 -9.78 4.70
N GLU A 602 -22.89 -8.91 5.60
CA GLU A 602 -24.27 -8.54 5.87
C GLU A 602 -24.41 -7.01 5.77
N ASP A 603 -25.29 -6.53 4.91
CA ASP A 603 -25.52 -5.09 4.68
C ASP A 603 -24.24 -4.27 4.41
N GLY A 604 -23.27 -4.87 3.69
CA GLY A 604 -22.00 -4.24 3.38
C GLY A 604 -20.97 -4.28 4.52
N VAL A 605 -21.32 -4.85 5.67
CA VAL A 605 -20.41 -5.00 6.81
C VAL A 605 -19.90 -6.45 6.87
N TYR A 606 -18.59 -6.59 6.99
CA TYR A 606 -17.96 -7.91 7.16
C TYR A 606 -17.89 -8.28 8.64
N ARG A 607 -18.29 -9.50 8.95
CA ARG A 607 -18.24 -10.09 10.30
C ARG A 607 -17.58 -11.44 10.24
N LEU A 608 -16.67 -11.71 11.17
CA LEU A 608 -16.08 -13.02 11.34
C LEU A 608 -16.92 -13.85 12.32
N GLU A 609 -17.49 -14.96 11.85
CA GLU A 609 -18.08 -15.99 12.71
C GLU A 609 -17.03 -17.06 13.02
N THR A 610 -16.90 -17.37 14.29
CA THR A 610 -15.91 -18.36 14.78
C THR A 610 -16.35 -18.96 16.10
N ASN A 611 -15.97 -20.21 16.34
CA ASN A 611 -16.15 -20.90 17.62
C ASN A 611 -14.92 -20.81 18.54
N MET A 612 -13.86 -20.06 18.15
CA MET A 612 -12.59 -20.08 18.89
C MET A 612 -12.70 -19.58 20.32
N MET A 613 -13.65 -18.66 20.60
CA MET A 613 -13.82 -18.08 21.94
C MET A 613 -14.13 -19.11 23.03
N GLU A 614 -14.70 -20.25 22.66
CA GLU A 614 -15.02 -21.34 23.58
C GLU A 614 -13.78 -22.07 24.12
N TYR A 615 -12.63 -21.93 23.42
CA TYR A 615 -11.42 -22.74 23.66
C TYR A 615 -10.20 -21.88 24.03
N LEU A 616 -10.35 -20.56 24.12
CA LEU A 616 -9.22 -19.67 24.44
C LEU A 616 -8.95 -19.68 25.95
N PRO A 617 -7.68 -19.87 26.38
CA PRO A 617 -7.29 -19.69 27.78
C PRO A 617 -7.26 -18.21 28.14
N THR A 618 -7.13 -17.91 29.43
CA THR A 618 -6.77 -16.57 29.88
C THR A 618 -5.28 -16.30 29.67
N CYS A 619 -4.93 -15.05 29.45
CA CYS A 619 -3.54 -14.62 29.28
C CYS A 619 -3.21 -13.39 30.14
N ALA A 620 -1.96 -12.97 30.15
CA ALA A 620 -1.50 -11.78 30.85
C ALA A 620 -1.85 -10.52 30.03
N THR A 621 -2.09 -9.41 30.70
CA THR A 621 -2.17 -8.09 30.06
C THR A 621 -0.78 -7.69 29.55
N ILE A 622 -0.70 -7.28 28.30
CA ILE A 622 0.52 -6.79 27.66
C ILE A 622 0.53 -5.26 27.66
N THR A 623 1.71 -4.69 27.82
CA THR A 623 1.94 -3.23 27.81
C THR A 623 3.23 -2.92 27.04
N SER A 624 3.48 -1.65 26.75
CA SER A 624 4.77 -1.19 26.21
C SER A 624 5.95 -1.68 27.03
N ASP A 625 5.83 -1.76 28.37
CA ASP A 625 6.91 -2.25 29.23
C ASP A 625 7.18 -3.74 29.04
N THR A 626 6.14 -4.54 28.74
CA THR A 626 6.29 -5.96 28.39
C THR A 626 7.06 -6.12 27.06
N LEU A 627 6.82 -5.24 26.11
CA LEU A 627 7.46 -5.30 24.79
C LEU A 627 8.92 -4.82 24.83
N GLY A 628 9.28 -3.94 25.75
CA GLY A 628 10.62 -3.39 25.87
C GLY A 628 10.95 -2.40 24.75
N LEU A 629 12.22 -2.44 24.30
CA LEU A 629 12.77 -1.56 23.27
C LEU A 629 13.00 -2.33 21.96
N ALA A 630 12.78 -1.71 20.83
CA ALA A 630 13.37 -2.15 19.57
C ALA A 630 14.88 -1.95 19.65
N PHE A 631 15.65 -2.97 19.24
CA PHE A 631 17.07 -3.08 19.58
C PHE A 631 17.93 -1.94 19.06
N GLU A 632 17.88 -1.66 17.76
CA GLU A 632 18.77 -0.66 17.14
C GLU A 632 18.40 0.79 17.45
N PRO A 633 17.13 1.20 17.37
CA PRO A 633 16.76 2.58 17.69
C PRO A 633 16.69 2.86 19.19
N GLU A 634 16.74 1.82 20.04
CA GLU A 634 16.48 1.90 21.49
C GLU A 634 15.16 2.63 21.82
N GLU A 635 14.17 2.49 20.94
CA GLU A 635 12.87 3.12 21.04
C GLU A 635 11.82 2.14 21.57
N ARG A 636 10.92 2.61 22.44
CA ARG A 636 9.82 1.83 22.99
C ARG A 636 8.72 1.62 21.96
N PHE A 637 7.95 0.55 22.13
CA PHE A 637 6.66 0.38 21.44
C PHE A 637 5.60 1.23 22.16
N GLU A 638 5.48 2.49 21.76
CA GLU A 638 4.65 3.49 22.43
C GLU A 638 3.84 4.33 21.44
N THR A 639 3.02 5.27 21.90
CA THR A 639 2.29 6.16 21.01
C THR A 639 3.21 7.20 20.39
N PRO A 640 2.81 7.89 19.29
CA PRO A 640 3.60 8.98 18.71
C PRO A 640 3.86 10.17 19.65
N GLU A 641 3.16 10.22 20.77
CA GLU A 641 3.33 11.20 21.85
C GLU A 641 4.27 10.69 22.96
N GLY A 642 4.80 9.47 22.86
CA GLY A 642 5.69 8.84 23.84
C GLY A 642 4.92 8.25 25.05
N GLU A 643 3.62 7.96 24.89
CA GLU A 643 2.82 7.40 25.98
C GLU A 643 2.82 5.86 25.95
N THR A 644 2.78 5.25 27.11
CA THR A 644 2.67 3.81 27.27
C THR A 644 1.36 3.28 26.72
N ILE A 645 1.45 2.23 25.88
CA ILE A 645 0.28 1.50 25.38
C ILE A 645 -0.05 0.37 26.37
N VAL A 646 -1.32 0.25 26.71
CA VAL A 646 -1.90 -0.91 27.39
C VAL A 646 -2.85 -1.57 26.42
N PHE A 647 -2.68 -2.88 26.15
CA PHE A 647 -3.55 -3.61 25.20
C PHE A 647 -4.83 -4.08 25.91
N ASP A 648 -5.64 -3.11 26.33
CA ASP A 648 -6.86 -3.30 27.12
C ASP A 648 -8.16 -3.18 26.30
N THR A 649 -8.05 -2.99 24.98
CA THR A 649 -9.20 -2.96 24.07
C THR A 649 -9.07 -4.03 23.00
N ASP A 650 -10.23 -4.51 22.52
CA ASP A 650 -10.32 -5.50 21.45
C ASP A 650 -10.49 -4.87 20.05
N PHE A 651 -10.64 -5.70 19.02
CA PHE A 651 -10.86 -5.27 17.62
C PHE A 651 -12.05 -4.31 17.46
N TYR A 652 -13.11 -4.48 18.26
CA TYR A 652 -14.32 -3.65 18.22
C TYR A 652 -14.27 -2.45 19.18
N GLY A 653 -13.15 -2.26 19.91
CA GLY A 653 -13.00 -1.19 20.91
C GLY A 653 -13.62 -1.52 22.26
N ASN A 654 -14.03 -2.76 22.51
CA ASN A 654 -14.54 -3.17 23.82
C ASN A 654 -13.36 -3.32 24.80
N THR A 655 -13.58 -2.96 26.06
CA THR A 655 -12.57 -3.11 27.10
C THR A 655 -12.38 -4.58 27.47
N ARG A 656 -11.14 -5.06 27.49
CA ARG A 656 -10.78 -6.40 27.93
C ARG A 656 -10.92 -6.53 29.43
N SER A 657 -11.26 -7.73 29.89
CA SER A 657 -11.32 -8.03 31.33
C SER A 657 -9.92 -8.00 31.97
N ALA A 658 -9.87 -8.03 33.31
CA ALA A 658 -8.60 -8.15 34.05
C ALA A 658 -7.83 -9.46 33.77
N SER A 659 -8.53 -10.47 33.24
CA SER A 659 -7.95 -11.73 32.77
C SER A 659 -8.34 -11.88 31.30
N PRO A 660 -7.63 -11.20 30.38
CA PRO A 660 -7.98 -11.21 28.97
C PRO A 660 -7.77 -12.58 28.35
N VAL A 661 -8.33 -12.78 27.16
CA VAL A 661 -8.03 -13.93 26.30
C VAL A 661 -7.14 -13.51 25.13
N PRO A 662 -6.35 -14.42 24.54
CA PRO A 662 -5.58 -14.15 23.33
C PRO A 662 -6.47 -13.82 22.13
N GLY A 663 -5.89 -13.18 21.11
CA GLY A 663 -6.56 -12.81 19.88
C GLY A 663 -7.27 -11.45 19.94
N PRO A 664 -7.89 -11.05 18.82
CA PRO A 664 -8.42 -9.69 18.66
C PRO A 664 -9.77 -9.45 19.31
N PHE A 665 -10.39 -10.45 19.93
CA PHE A 665 -11.70 -10.32 20.57
C PHE A 665 -11.60 -10.45 22.08
N CYS A 666 -12.58 -9.91 22.81
CA CYS A 666 -12.73 -10.11 24.24
C CYS A 666 -14.02 -10.91 24.57
N ASN A 667 -14.06 -11.49 25.79
CA ASN A 667 -15.23 -12.22 26.30
C ASN A 667 -16.37 -11.27 26.68
#